data_e933a5060f6d1bcd8162b53b0a90b1a3
#
_entry.id   e933a5060f6d1bcd8162b53b0a90b1a3
#
_cell.length_a   1.000
_cell.length_b   1.000
_cell.length_c   1.000
_cell.angle_alpha   90.00
_cell.angle_beta   90.00
_cell.angle_gamma   90.00
#
_symmetry.space_group_name_H-M   'P 1'
#
loop_
_entity.id
_entity.type
_entity.pdbx_description
1 polymer ?
#
loop_
_entity_poly.entity_id
_entity_poly.type
_entity_poly.pdbx_seq_one_letter_code
_entity_poly.pdbx_strand_id
1 'polypeptide(L)'
;MKQMKLQFLFLAFCCIALSAFAKVISPAEALNRVAGNEHRLMSAAGPYTPELIKTESANNLPTAYIYTTENNGFLILSADDQAEAILAYGSDFDGEINPAMQWLLDEYSKEIESIRKNAHRVQSVMQHTDREAIHPMITTKWNQSSPFNDMCPKLNGLHCVAGCVATAMAQVINYHKPSLGNGMKTASYKWNGQTLSFDFANESFDWQNMLDSYDESASEIQQQAVAKLIYACGVSVSMDYGVYASSAYRNNTAKALIDNFGFDKSIHLEQRIYYSAHDWNNFIYSQLSESGPILLRGANDSAGHMFVCDGYSSDGFFHINWGWGGQSDGYFKLSALNPKDQGIGGSASGYNANLEAIVNIKPQQSGSSYHQEITAAERLEVTVASAELGDVITLTGGFYNQGANKLSCSIGLIAENINTGKSSTITFFNSILQPLTTYNQFNFTLPVSMNDGVYRIYPAWKTTEMNWTKMRVNALYPGYVNMTISGGMVYFSSDNGAQITMSDINLDTPIILGHNTTIEGTIENSSEYDYYGAIFAELISTDNNTPIAFSATTNVEVEAGTSTTINFATSFTRYDNTSLEPGEYTLIVVNQDRQDISSGIPVKVINAPAENGNIRATSLEYIGNSNNADKDNLQFSATIESLDGDFFGEVYLWVFSATNYGYSTIGSLPSQVIYIENGKSISKIFSGAMPSLTEGVQYCAALYRGSSYLSDLCYFKIGETSSIDHIETGNRIVSRQYYSPTGIKVSEDILQSGMYIVIESMENGQVIISKKSITR
;
A
#
# COMPACT_ATOMS: atom_id res chain seq x y z
N MET A 1 -30.85 -16.13 -48.42
CA MET A 1 -29.95 -14.95 -48.35
C MET A 1 -30.20 -14.01 -47.16
N LYS A 2 -31.13 -14.29 -46.26
CA LYS A 2 -31.34 -13.50 -45.00
C LYS A 2 -30.72 -14.14 -43.74
N GLN A 3 -30.37 -15.43 -43.78
CA GLN A 3 -29.73 -16.11 -42.65
C GLN A 3 -28.19 -16.02 -42.62
N MET A 4 -27.56 -15.66 -43.71
CA MET A 4 -26.09 -15.50 -43.78
C MET A 4 -25.58 -14.12 -43.32
N LYS A 5 -26.45 -13.12 -43.14
CA LYS A 5 -26.06 -11.80 -42.63
C LYS A 5 -26.07 -11.66 -41.11
N LEU A 6 -26.71 -12.62 -40.41
CA LEU A 6 -26.78 -12.58 -38.92
C LEU A 6 -25.58 -13.28 -38.26
N GLN A 7 -24.93 -14.21 -38.96
CA GLN A 7 -23.73 -14.88 -38.45
C GLN A 7 -22.45 -14.06 -38.60
N PHE A 8 -22.41 -13.10 -39.55
CA PHE A 8 -21.26 -12.18 -39.65
C PHE A 8 -21.29 -11.01 -38.67
N LEU A 9 -22.46 -10.69 -38.08
CA LEU A 9 -22.58 -9.63 -37.07
C LEU A 9 -22.22 -10.13 -35.66
N PHE A 10 -22.26 -11.46 -35.41
CA PHE A 10 -21.88 -12.05 -34.13
C PHE A 10 -20.37 -12.36 -34.01
N LEU A 11 -19.67 -12.47 -35.17
CA LEU A 11 -18.19 -12.67 -35.17
C LEU A 11 -17.40 -11.36 -35.11
N ALA A 12 -18.06 -10.19 -35.29
CA ALA A 12 -17.39 -8.89 -35.21
C ALA A 12 -17.47 -8.23 -33.82
N PHE A 13 -18.15 -8.85 -32.86
CA PHE A 13 -18.26 -8.32 -31.47
C PHE A 13 -17.47 -9.13 -30.44
N CYS A 14 -16.73 -10.17 -30.87
CA CYS A 14 -15.86 -10.97 -30.01
C CYS A 14 -14.37 -10.61 -30.11
N CYS A 15 -14.04 -9.42 -30.58
CA CYS A 15 -12.66 -8.96 -30.57
C CYS A 15 -12.61 -7.62 -29.81
N ILE A 16 -11.78 -7.63 -28.78
CA ILE A 16 -11.31 -6.49 -28.01
C ILE A 16 -12.15 -6.21 -26.74
N ALA A 17 -12.16 -7.17 -25.81
CA ALA A 17 -11.86 -6.85 -24.44
C ALA A 17 -10.40 -7.28 -24.22
N LEU A 18 -9.47 -6.46 -24.64
CA LEU A 18 -8.13 -6.48 -24.07
C LEU A 18 -8.33 -6.02 -22.62
N SER A 19 -8.46 -6.98 -21.72
CA SER A 19 -8.32 -6.75 -20.29
C SER A 19 -6.97 -6.07 -20.10
N ALA A 20 -7.00 -4.79 -19.74
CA ALA A 20 -5.82 -4.07 -19.31
C ALA A 20 -5.44 -4.63 -17.93
N PHE A 21 -4.69 -5.72 -17.89
CA PHE A 21 -4.02 -6.17 -16.69
C PHE A 21 -2.99 -5.11 -16.29
N ALA A 22 -2.88 -4.80 -15.00
CA ALA A 22 -1.78 -4.00 -14.47
C ALA A 22 -0.46 -4.62 -14.91
N LYS A 23 0.35 -3.83 -15.61
CA LYS A 23 1.59 -4.31 -16.23
C LYS A 23 2.78 -3.71 -15.50
N VAL A 24 3.69 -4.59 -15.07
CA VAL A 24 5.03 -4.15 -14.67
C VAL A 24 5.69 -3.49 -15.88
N ILE A 25 6.13 -2.26 -15.72
CA ILE A 25 6.84 -1.49 -16.73
C ILE A 25 8.33 -1.44 -16.40
N SER A 26 9.15 -1.39 -17.42
CA SER A 26 10.60 -1.25 -17.27
C SER A 26 11.02 0.15 -16.78
N PRO A 27 12.25 0.32 -16.27
CA PRO A 27 12.79 1.64 -15.91
C PRO A 27 12.69 2.66 -17.05
N ALA A 28 12.96 2.24 -18.28
CA ALA A 28 12.85 3.09 -19.47
C ALA A 28 11.41 3.48 -19.78
N GLU A 29 10.45 2.53 -19.67
CA GLU A 29 9.02 2.83 -19.83
C GLU A 29 8.53 3.79 -18.74
N ALA A 30 8.98 3.62 -17.48
CA ALA A 30 8.64 4.53 -16.38
C ALA A 30 9.12 5.96 -16.65
N LEU A 31 10.36 6.12 -17.13
CA LEU A 31 10.89 7.42 -17.56
C LEU A 31 10.08 7.99 -18.75
N ASN A 32 9.74 7.16 -19.74
CA ASN A 32 8.96 7.60 -20.89
C ASN A 32 7.54 8.09 -20.51
N ARG A 33 6.92 7.52 -19.47
CA ARG A 33 5.62 8.00 -18.95
C ARG A 33 5.66 9.43 -18.45
N VAL A 34 6.81 9.89 -17.98
CA VAL A 34 7.00 11.23 -17.42
C VAL A 34 7.71 12.19 -18.38
N ALA A 35 8.24 11.69 -19.51
CA ALA A 35 8.86 12.46 -20.56
C ALA A 35 7.82 13.39 -21.23
N GLY A 36 7.77 14.62 -20.94
CA GLY A 36 6.76 15.62 -21.34
C GLY A 36 6.26 16.45 -20.16
N ASN A 37 6.48 15.98 -18.94
CA ASN A 37 6.31 16.76 -17.72
C ASN A 37 7.64 17.39 -17.25
N GLU A 38 8.69 17.22 -18.04
CA GLU A 38 10.08 17.66 -17.75
C GLU A 38 10.19 19.12 -17.31
N HIS A 39 9.40 20.02 -17.91
CA HIS A 39 9.44 21.43 -17.54
C HIS A 39 9.02 21.73 -16.09
N ARG A 40 8.25 20.88 -15.45
CA ARG A 40 7.82 21.04 -14.06
C ARG A 40 8.79 20.41 -13.06
N LEU A 41 9.38 19.27 -13.43
CA LEU A 41 10.41 18.59 -12.65
C LEU A 41 11.77 19.31 -12.76
N MET A 42 12.06 19.94 -13.92
CA MET A 42 13.31 20.63 -14.23
C MET A 42 13.49 21.99 -13.54
N SER A 43 12.42 22.65 -13.08
CA SER A 43 12.59 23.95 -12.39
C SER A 43 13.29 23.82 -11.04
N ALA A 44 13.38 22.60 -10.50
CA ALA A 44 14.07 22.31 -9.25
C ALA A 44 15.44 21.59 -9.42
N ALA A 45 15.78 21.04 -10.60
CA ALA A 45 16.87 20.08 -10.73
C ALA A 45 17.86 20.28 -11.92
N GLY A 46 17.69 21.25 -12.82
CA GLY A 46 18.63 21.46 -13.95
C GLY A 46 18.49 20.46 -15.11
N PRO A 47 19.36 20.48 -16.14
CA PRO A 47 19.33 19.55 -17.27
C PRO A 47 19.58 18.09 -16.82
N TYR A 48 18.80 17.15 -17.34
CA TYR A 48 18.43 15.93 -16.66
C TYR A 48 18.93 14.67 -17.40
N THR A 49 19.78 13.90 -16.75
CA THR A 49 20.01 12.48 -17.04
C THR A 49 19.82 11.71 -15.73
N PRO A 50 18.63 11.15 -15.47
CA PRO A 50 18.40 10.39 -14.24
C PRO A 50 19.18 9.08 -14.27
N GLU A 51 19.94 8.80 -13.22
CA GLU A 51 20.64 7.54 -13.02
C GLU A 51 19.83 6.67 -12.05
N LEU A 52 19.48 5.44 -12.49
CA LEU A 52 18.79 4.49 -11.64
C LEU A 52 19.75 3.97 -10.57
N ILE A 53 19.43 4.20 -9.30
CA ILE A 53 20.27 3.80 -8.17
C ILE A 53 19.68 2.61 -7.39
N LYS A 54 18.35 2.46 -7.39
CA LYS A 54 17.67 1.40 -6.65
C LYS A 54 16.34 1.04 -7.30
N THR A 55 16.02 -0.26 -7.25
CA THR A 55 14.68 -0.78 -7.57
C THR A 55 14.07 -1.36 -6.31
N GLU A 56 12.92 -0.84 -5.91
CA GLU A 56 12.09 -1.47 -4.89
C GLU A 56 11.29 -2.59 -5.52
N SER A 57 11.11 -3.68 -4.78
CA SER A 57 10.42 -4.87 -5.29
C SER A 57 9.62 -5.52 -4.19
N ALA A 58 8.46 -6.07 -4.56
CA ALA A 58 7.65 -6.91 -3.71
C ALA A 58 7.29 -8.19 -4.47
N ASN A 59 7.34 -9.34 -3.81
CA ASN A 59 7.14 -10.65 -4.44
C ASN A 59 7.98 -10.86 -5.72
N ASN A 60 9.23 -10.40 -5.71
CA ASN A 60 10.18 -10.43 -6.83
C ASN A 60 9.78 -9.62 -8.07
N LEU A 61 8.79 -8.73 -7.96
CA LEU A 61 8.41 -7.83 -9.03
C LEU A 61 8.77 -6.39 -8.65
N PRO A 62 9.36 -5.59 -9.55
CA PRO A 62 9.61 -4.18 -9.32
C PRO A 62 8.33 -3.43 -8.95
N THR A 63 8.40 -2.57 -7.95
CA THR A 63 7.29 -1.70 -7.51
C THR A 63 7.60 -0.23 -7.69
N ALA A 64 8.85 0.17 -7.50
CA ALA A 64 9.28 1.53 -7.75
C ALA A 64 10.75 1.59 -8.22
N TYR A 65 11.06 2.61 -9.01
CA TYR A 65 12.39 2.94 -9.48
C TYR A 65 12.85 4.24 -8.88
N ILE A 66 14.03 4.23 -8.25
CA ILE A 66 14.61 5.38 -7.58
C ILE A 66 15.80 5.86 -8.40
N TYR A 67 15.71 7.09 -8.87
CA TYR A 67 16.74 7.74 -9.66
C TYR A 67 17.38 8.87 -8.86
N THR A 68 18.69 9.04 -9.05
CA THR A 68 19.39 10.27 -8.66
C THR A 68 19.57 11.19 -9.87
N THR A 69 19.83 12.46 -9.62
CA THR A 69 20.02 13.49 -10.64
C THR A 69 21.34 14.22 -10.42
N GLU A 70 21.90 14.87 -11.46
CA GLU A 70 23.20 15.52 -11.42
C GLU A 70 23.36 16.59 -10.31
N ASN A 71 22.26 17.10 -9.77
CA ASN A 71 22.24 18.13 -8.73
C ASN A 71 21.89 17.58 -7.33
N ASN A 72 22.21 16.33 -7.03
CA ASN A 72 21.82 15.64 -5.79
C ASN A 72 20.29 15.63 -5.56
N GLY A 73 19.52 15.65 -6.64
CA GLY A 73 18.08 15.43 -6.57
C GLY A 73 17.73 13.95 -6.63
N PHE A 74 16.48 13.62 -6.34
CA PHE A 74 15.92 12.28 -6.55
C PHE A 74 14.58 12.33 -7.27
N LEU A 75 14.27 11.23 -7.95
CA LEU A 75 12.98 10.98 -8.58
C LEU A 75 12.58 9.53 -8.32
N ILE A 76 11.35 9.31 -7.83
CA ILE A 76 10.81 7.98 -7.61
C ILE A 76 9.62 7.78 -8.53
N LEU A 77 9.73 6.77 -9.40
CA LEU A 77 8.71 6.40 -10.38
C LEU A 77 8.10 5.05 -10.03
N SER A 78 6.81 4.90 -10.28
CA SER A 78 6.14 3.61 -10.17
C SER A 78 6.64 2.65 -11.26
N ALA A 79 6.81 1.40 -10.90
CA ALA A 79 7.08 0.30 -11.83
C ALA A 79 5.78 -0.38 -12.34
N ASP A 80 4.65 0.32 -12.28
CA ASP A 80 3.36 -0.19 -12.70
C ASP A 80 2.59 0.83 -13.55
N ASP A 81 1.92 0.37 -14.61
CA ASP A 81 1.22 1.25 -15.55
C ASP A 81 -0.12 1.79 -15.02
N GLN A 82 -0.70 1.17 -14.00
CA GLN A 82 -1.96 1.57 -13.36
C GLN A 82 -1.75 2.45 -12.12
N ALA A 83 -0.56 2.44 -11.53
CA ALA A 83 -0.24 3.32 -10.41
C ALA A 83 0.12 4.74 -10.88
N GLU A 84 0.15 5.70 -9.95
CA GLU A 84 0.67 7.04 -10.19
C GLU A 84 2.09 6.96 -10.78
N ALA A 85 2.33 7.66 -11.89
CA ALA A 85 3.61 7.57 -12.61
C ALA A 85 4.78 8.10 -11.77
N ILE A 86 4.58 9.24 -11.10
CA ILE A 86 5.56 9.86 -10.21
C ILE A 86 5.07 9.67 -8.78
N LEU A 87 5.89 9.03 -7.95
CA LEU A 87 5.60 8.81 -6.53
C LEU A 87 6.23 9.88 -5.65
N ALA A 88 7.43 10.34 -6.01
CA ALA A 88 8.12 11.39 -5.27
C ALA A 88 9.24 12.06 -6.09
N TYR A 89 9.62 13.27 -5.69
CA TYR A 89 10.80 13.99 -6.18
C TYR A 89 11.29 15.01 -5.14
N GLY A 90 12.57 15.33 -5.18
CA GLY A 90 13.15 16.29 -4.25
C GLY A 90 14.61 16.59 -4.52
N SER A 91 15.24 17.28 -3.57
CA SER A 91 16.65 17.66 -3.58
C SER A 91 17.38 17.13 -2.34
N ASP A 92 18.66 17.42 -2.23
CA ASP A 92 19.50 17.08 -1.07
C ASP A 92 19.57 15.57 -0.78
N PHE A 93 19.65 14.77 -1.86
CA PHE A 93 19.74 13.32 -1.81
C PHE A 93 21.20 12.87 -1.98
N ASP A 94 21.73 12.18 -0.98
CA ASP A 94 23.11 11.67 -0.99
C ASP A 94 23.24 10.23 -1.49
N GLY A 95 22.13 9.64 -1.96
CA GLY A 95 22.05 8.25 -2.42
C GLY A 95 21.60 7.27 -1.34
N GLU A 96 21.43 7.70 -0.09
CA GLU A 96 20.93 6.89 1.00
C GLU A 96 19.45 7.18 1.32
N ILE A 97 18.68 6.13 1.55
CA ILE A 97 17.25 6.23 1.88
C ILE A 97 17.12 6.15 3.41
N ASN A 98 16.61 7.21 4.01
CA ASN A 98 16.37 7.22 5.45
C ASN A 98 15.20 6.26 5.83
N PRO A 99 15.15 5.76 7.08
CA PRO A 99 14.15 4.75 7.49
C PRO A 99 12.69 5.21 7.35
N ALA A 100 12.40 6.50 7.48
CA ALA A 100 11.03 7.01 7.32
C ALA A 100 10.61 7.03 5.84
N MET A 101 11.50 7.45 4.95
CA MET A 101 11.29 7.36 3.51
C MET A 101 11.18 5.90 3.06
N GLN A 102 12.01 4.98 3.58
CA GLN A 102 11.92 3.55 3.28
C GLN A 102 10.55 2.99 3.71
N TRP A 103 10.04 3.38 4.87
CA TRP A 103 8.70 3.00 5.29
C TRP A 103 7.63 3.40 4.24
N LEU A 104 7.70 4.62 3.69
CA LEU A 104 6.74 5.08 2.67
C LEU A 104 6.90 4.29 1.35
N LEU A 105 8.14 3.96 0.96
CA LEU A 105 8.40 3.11 -0.22
C LEU A 105 7.84 1.70 -0.04
N ASP A 106 7.93 1.14 1.16
CA ASP A 106 7.33 -0.15 1.50
C ASP A 106 5.80 -0.09 1.40
N GLU A 107 5.17 1.02 1.82
CA GLU A 107 3.72 1.22 1.66
C GLU A 107 3.33 1.36 0.18
N TYR A 108 4.07 2.13 -0.63
CA TYR A 108 3.85 2.16 -2.09
C TYR A 108 3.94 0.77 -2.71
N SER A 109 4.90 -0.04 -2.27
CA SER A 109 5.07 -1.41 -2.77
C SER A 109 3.85 -2.28 -2.48
N LYS A 110 3.28 -2.20 -1.27
CA LYS A 110 2.05 -2.90 -0.90
C LYS A 110 0.85 -2.45 -1.72
N GLU A 111 0.70 -1.13 -1.93
CA GLU A 111 -0.38 -0.57 -2.76
C GLU A 111 -0.28 -1.03 -4.21
N ILE A 112 0.93 -1.00 -4.79
CA ILE A 112 1.17 -1.45 -6.17
C ILE A 112 0.91 -2.95 -6.32
N GLU A 113 1.29 -3.76 -5.33
CA GLU A 113 0.91 -5.18 -5.32
C GLU A 113 -0.61 -5.37 -5.32
N SER A 114 -1.33 -4.55 -4.56
CA SER A 114 -2.79 -4.58 -4.57
C SER A 114 -3.38 -4.20 -5.91
N ILE A 115 -2.88 -3.12 -6.53
CA ILE A 115 -3.29 -2.72 -7.88
C ILE A 115 -3.14 -3.90 -8.84
N ARG A 116 -2.02 -4.63 -8.79
CA ARG A 116 -1.75 -5.79 -9.64
C ARG A 116 -2.69 -6.96 -9.40
N LYS A 117 -3.08 -7.18 -8.16
CA LYS A 117 -4.04 -8.23 -7.79
C LYS A 117 -5.47 -7.89 -8.23
N ASN A 118 -5.80 -6.60 -8.35
CA ASN A 118 -7.16 -6.10 -8.59
C ASN A 118 -7.35 -5.46 -9.99
N ALA A 119 -6.60 -5.87 -10.99
CA ALA A 119 -6.45 -5.21 -12.30
C ALA A 119 -7.66 -5.25 -13.25
N HIS A 120 -8.88 -5.29 -12.75
CA HIS A 120 -10.09 -5.10 -13.53
C HIS A 120 -10.86 -3.87 -13.06
N ARG A 121 -10.48 -2.67 -13.55
CA ARG A 121 -11.24 -1.47 -13.22
C ARG A 121 -11.61 -0.61 -14.42
N VAL A 122 -12.88 -0.22 -14.38
CA VAL A 122 -13.57 0.68 -15.30
C VAL A 122 -13.09 2.12 -15.08
N GLN A 123 -12.80 2.82 -16.18
CA GLN A 123 -12.47 4.24 -16.21
C GLN A 123 -13.57 5.08 -15.53
N SER A 124 -13.24 5.78 -14.48
CA SER A 124 -14.05 6.85 -13.93
C SER A 124 -13.47 8.22 -14.28
N VAL A 125 -14.35 9.17 -14.58
CA VAL A 125 -14.03 10.51 -15.07
C VAL A 125 -13.41 11.35 -13.96
N MET A 126 -12.23 11.93 -14.22
CA MET A 126 -11.53 12.87 -13.34
C MET A 126 -12.37 14.09 -12.95
N GLN A 127 -12.33 14.45 -11.67
CA GLN A 127 -12.34 15.85 -11.27
C GLN A 127 -10.92 16.29 -10.92
N HIS A 128 -10.30 17.08 -11.76
CA HIS A 128 -9.14 17.88 -11.40
C HIS A 128 -9.62 18.91 -10.38
N THR A 129 -9.26 18.76 -9.12
CA THR A 129 -9.38 19.86 -8.17
C THR A 129 -8.17 20.77 -8.43
N ASP A 130 -8.42 21.93 -9.07
CA ASP A 130 -7.44 23.01 -9.17
C ASP A 130 -7.18 23.56 -7.75
N ARG A 131 -6.29 22.90 -7.01
CA ARG A 131 -5.85 23.38 -5.71
C ARG A 131 -4.63 24.25 -5.86
N GLU A 132 -4.62 25.36 -5.13
CA GLU A 132 -3.46 26.21 -5.06
C GLU A 132 -2.30 25.49 -4.35
N ALA A 133 -1.08 25.73 -4.84
CA ALA A 133 0.10 25.21 -4.18
C ALA A 133 0.29 25.88 -2.81
N ILE A 134 0.74 25.11 -1.83
CA ILE A 134 1.19 25.59 -0.52
C ILE A 134 2.70 25.41 -0.48
N HIS A 135 3.45 26.50 -0.46
CA HIS A 135 4.90 26.44 -0.38
C HIS A 135 5.33 25.81 0.95
N PRO A 136 6.45 25.08 1.00
CA PRO A 136 6.97 24.54 2.24
C PRO A 136 7.08 25.62 3.32
N MET A 137 6.46 25.38 4.46
CA MET A 137 6.36 26.36 5.55
C MET A 137 7.54 26.27 6.52
N ILE A 138 8.19 25.07 6.59
CA ILE A 138 9.32 24.81 7.47
C ILE A 138 10.62 24.96 6.69
N THR A 139 11.54 25.76 7.23
CA THR A 139 12.88 25.98 6.67
C THR A 139 13.96 25.18 7.39
N THR A 140 13.63 24.63 8.58
CA THR A 140 14.58 23.91 9.40
C THR A 140 14.98 22.57 8.79
N LYS A 141 16.29 22.28 8.80
CA LYS A 141 16.89 21.01 8.40
C LYS A 141 17.50 20.33 9.64
N TRP A 142 16.63 19.94 10.57
CA TRP A 142 17.07 19.39 11.85
C TRP A 142 17.21 17.88 11.79
N ASN A 143 18.05 17.36 12.71
CA ASN A 143 18.45 15.96 12.78
C ASN A 143 18.29 15.43 14.21
N GLN A 144 18.69 14.19 14.44
CA GLN A 144 18.56 13.50 15.73
C GLN A 144 19.89 13.33 16.47
N SER A 145 21.02 13.68 15.84
CA SER A 145 22.39 13.62 16.40
C SER A 145 22.82 15.00 16.89
N SER A 146 24.05 15.16 17.37
CA SER A 146 24.60 16.48 17.79
C SER A 146 24.49 17.53 16.66
N PRO A 147 24.10 18.78 16.99
CA PRO A 147 23.87 19.33 18.34
C PRO A 147 22.47 19.06 18.91
N PHE A 148 21.58 18.46 18.14
CA PHE A 148 20.15 18.30 18.48
C PHE A 148 19.92 17.42 19.71
N ASN A 149 20.79 16.46 19.96
CA ASN A 149 20.69 15.53 21.11
C ASN A 149 21.64 15.88 22.28
N ASP A 150 22.30 17.05 22.27
CA ASP A 150 23.31 17.36 23.26
C ASP A 150 22.77 17.47 24.72
N MET A 151 21.47 17.73 24.88
CA MET A 151 20.77 17.68 26.17
C MET A 151 20.08 16.34 26.45
N CYS A 152 20.06 15.41 25.51
CA CYS A 152 19.48 14.08 25.72
C CYS A 152 20.33 13.29 26.74
N PRO A 153 19.72 12.35 27.51
CA PRO A 153 20.43 11.55 28.47
C PRO A 153 21.49 10.68 27.81
N LYS A 154 22.48 10.29 28.62
CA LYS A 154 23.55 9.39 28.17
C LYS A 154 23.33 7.96 28.67
N LEU A 155 23.65 7.01 27.81
CA LEU A 155 23.70 5.58 28.13
C LEU A 155 25.12 5.08 27.81
N ASN A 156 25.78 4.50 28.79
CA ASN A 156 27.18 4.05 28.66
C ASN A 156 28.16 5.14 28.16
N GLY A 157 27.92 6.40 28.56
CA GLY A 157 28.76 7.54 28.19
C GLY A 157 28.45 8.18 26.82
N LEU A 158 27.61 7.57 26.00
CA LEU A 158 27.16 8.09 24.71
C LEU A 158 25.80 8.79 24.85
N HIS A 159 25.62 9.93 24.19
CA HIS A 159 24.32 10.57 24.10
C HIS A 159 23.33 9.66 23.37
N CYS A 160 22.13 9.55 23.90
CA CYS A 160 21.01 8.93 23.18
C CYS A 160 20.59 9.84 22.03
N VAL A 161 20.07 9.27 20.93
CA VAL A 161 19.52 10.05 19.84
C VAL A 161 18.25 10.78 20.27
N ALA A 162 17.95 11.94 19.66
CA ALA A 162 16.79 12.76 20.02
C ALA A 162 15.44 12.03 19.80
N GLY A 163 15.36 11.21 18.76
CA GLY A 163 14.15 10.51 18.33
C GLY A 163 13.30 11.33 17.36
N CYS A 164 12.75 10.65 16.35
CA CYS A 164 11.99 11.29 15.27
C CYS A 164 10.80 12.12 15.79
N VAL A 165 10.11 11.65 16.86
CA VAL A 165 8.97 12.37 17.44
C VAL A 165 9.40 13.73 18.00
N ALA A 166 10.49 13.78 18.77
CA ALA A 166 10.98 15.04 19.35
C ALA A 166 11.48 15.98 18.25
N THR A 167 12.16 15.47 17.24
CA THR A 167 12.68 16.27 16.11
C THR A 167 11.54 16.87 15.28
N ALA A 168 10.55 16.06 14.90
CA ALA A 168 9.39 16.53 14.13
C ALA A 168 8.55 17.56 14.92
N MET A 169 8.26 17.27 16.21
CA MET A 169 7.60 18.23 17.10
C MET A 169 8.35 19.54 17.19
N ALA A 170 9.66 19.49 17.40
CA ALA A 170 10.48 20.67 17.59
C ALA A 170 10.48 21.59 16.36
N GLN A 171 10.50 21.03 15.13
CA GLN A 171 10.42 21.80 13.89
C GLN A 171 9.07 22.52 13.77
N VAL A 172 7.95 21.85 14.04
CA VAL A 172 6.61 22.45 14.02
C VAL A 172 6.45 23.49 15.14
N ILE A 173 6.98 23.23 16.33
CA ILE A 173 6.97 24.19 17.44
C ILE A 173 7.82 25.41 17.12
N ASN A 174 8.99 25.24 16.51
CA ASN A 174 9.83 26.36 16.06
C ASN A 174 9.16 27.20 14.98
N TYR A 175 8.36 26.61 14.09
CA TYR A 175 7.56 27.37 13.12
C TYR A 175 6.56 28.30 13.83
N HIS A 176 5.84 27.82 14.82
CA HIS A 176 4.82 28.58 15.55
C HIS A 176 5.39 29.48 16.65
N LYS A 177 6.54 29.15 17.23
CA LYS A 177 7.21 29.88 18.31
C LYS A 177 6.28 30.26 19.46
N PRO A 178 5.57 29.30 20.08
CA PRO A 178 4.63 29.58 21.14
C PRO A 178 5.32 30.24 22.36
N SER A 179 4.61 31.13 23.04
CA SER A 179 5.06 31.66 24.32
C SER A 179 4.72 30.67 25.42
N LEU A 180 5.71 30.17 26.13
CA LEU A 180 5.52 29.37 27.35
C LEU A 180 5.11 30.28 28.52
N GLY A 181 4.55 29.72 29.57
CA GLY A 181 4.22 30.51 30.78
C GLY A 181 3.22 29.83 31.69
N ASN A 182 2.60 30.62 32.57
CA ASN A 182 1.62 30.16 33.56
C ASN A 182 0.50 29.36 32.92
N GLY A 183 0.24 28.15 33.42
CA GLY A 183 -0.76 27.24 32.92
C GLY A 183 -0.20 26.04 32.13
N MET A 184 1.05 26.09 31.69
CA MET A 184 1.74 24.95 31.11
C MET A 184 2.10 23.93 32.20
N LYS A 185 2.04 22.64 31.86
CA LYS A 185 2.31 21.58 32.82
C LYS A 185 3.79 21.19 32.76
N THR A 186 4.41 21.02 33.94
CA THR A 186 5.71 20.37 34.04
C THR A 186 5.60 18.92 33.56
N ALA A 187 6.48 18.48 32.66
CA ALA A 187 6.62 17.09 32.31
C ALA A 187 7.73 16.42 33.16
N SER A 188 7.44 15.24 33.67
CA SER A 188 8.41 14.46 34.43
C SER A 188 8.10 12.97 34.39
N TYR A 189 9.11 12.14 34.17
CA TYR A 189 8.98 10.69 34.18
C TYR A 189 10.27 9.99 34.56
N LYS A 190 10.17 8.67 34.82
CA LYS A 190 11.35 7.83 35.13
C LYS A 190 11.84 7.16 33.84
N TRP A 191 13.13 7.33 33.56
CA TRP A 191 13.84 6.64 32.50
C TRP A 191 15.13 6.07 33.02
N ASN A 192 15.38 4.79 32.82
CA ASN A 192 16.59 4.09 33.26
C ASN A 192 17.03 4.44 34.69
N GLY A 193 16.09 4.48 35.65
CA GLY A 193 16.33 4.78 37.07
C GLY A 193 16.50 6.26 37.42
N GLN A 194 16.67 7.15 36.45
CA GLN A 194 16.76 8.59 36.67
C GLN A 194 15.43 9.31 36.38
N THR A 195 15.25 10.50 36.94
CA THR A 195 14.10 11.35 36.62
C THR A 195 14.49 12.36 35.56
N LEU A 196 13.79 12.31 34.41
CA LEU A 196 13.87 13.34 33.39
C LEU A 196 12.69 14.30 33.58
N SER A 197 12.92 15.61 33.48
CA SER A 197 11.89 16.61 33.68
C SER A 197 12.18 17.91 32.94
N PHE A 198 11.10 18.65 32.59
CA PHE A 198 11.18 19.99 32.03
C PHE A 198 10.02 20.84 32.56
N ASP A 199 10.31 22.05 33.04
CA ASP A 199 9.33 22.95 33.65
C ASP A 199 8.87 24.00 32.66
N PHE A 200 7.82 23.66 31.88
CA PHE A 200 7.28 24.54 30.85
C PHE A 200 6.64 25.83 31.38
N ALA A 201 6.32 25.91 32.68
CA ALA A 201 5.75 27.11 33.26
C ALA A 201 6.81 28.21 33.52
N ASN A 202 8.03 27.81 33.82
CA ASN A 202 9.09 28.71 34.26
C ASN A 202 10.27 28.78 33.26
N GLU A 203 10.26 27.98 32.21
CA GLU A 203 11.30 27.96 31.18
C GLU A 203 10.89 28.74 29.94
N SER A 204 11.85 29.12 29.12
CA SER A 204 11.63 29.78 27.83
C SER A 204 12.60 29.22 26.78
N PHE A 205 12.26 29.40 25.52
CA PHE A 205 13.11 29.02 24.39
C PHE A 205 13.73 30.26 23.74
N ASP A 206 14.99 30.14 23.38
CA ASP A 206 15.72 31.19 22.68
C ASP A 206 15.56 31.04 21.17
N TRP A 207 14.37 31.46 20.67
CA TRP A 207 14.01 31.36 19.24
C TRP A 207 14.97 32.07 18.30
N GLN A 208 15.66 33.12 18.79
CA GLN A 208 16.55 33.92 17.96
C GLN A 208 17.89 33.22 17.67
N ASN A 209 18.30 32.34 18.57
CA ASN A 209 19.50 31.55 18.42
C ASN A 209 19.27 30.16 17.83
N MET A 210 18.04 29.81 17.44
CA MET A 210 17.77 28.56 16.70
C MET A 210 18.00 28.81 15.21
N LEU A 211 18.93 28.03 14.62
CA LEU A 211 19.26 28.12 13.19
C LEU A 211 18.40 27.14 12.39
N ASP A 212 18.21 27.43 11.11
CA ASP A 212 17.54 26.52 10.19
C ASP A 212 18.37 25.25 9.92
N SER A 213 19.70 25.39 9.87
CA SER A 213 20.65 24.29 9.73
C SER A 213 21.88 24.50 10.60
N TYR A 214 22.55 23.43 10.95
CA TYR A 214 23.71 23.43 11.85
C TYR A 214 24.91 22.79 11.18
N ASP A 215 26.03 23.50 11.22
CA ASP A 215 27.36 23.05 10.82
C ASP A 215 28.40 23.38 11.91
N GLU A 216 29.67 23.17 11.61
CA GLU A 216 30.78 23.43 12.57
C GLU A 216 30.91 24.93 12.96
N SER A 217 30.26 25.86 12.25
CA SER A 217 30.31 27.30 12.57
C SER A 217 29.27 27.71 13.62
N ALA A 218 28.30 26.84 13.94
CA ALA A 218 27.27 27.15 14.92
C ALA A 218 27.87 27.34 16.33
N SER A 219 27.55 28.48 16.95
CA SER A 219 28.03 28.77 18.31
C SER A 219 27.39 27.85 19.36
N GLU A 220 28.04 27.71 20.50
CA GLU A 220 27.52 26.91 21.61
C GLU A 220 26.11 27.38 22.06
N ILE A 221 25.85 28.70 22.05
CA ILE A 221 24.54 29.26 22.38
C ILE A 221 23.47 28.77 21.41
N GLN A 222 23.77 28.72 20.11
CA GLN A 222 22.87 28.25 19.07
C GLN A 222 22.63 26.74 19.20
N GLN A 223 23.67 25.97 19.45
CA GLN A 223 23.58 24.52 19.66
C GLN A 223 22.74 24.20 20.90
N GLN A 224 22.94 24.91 22.01
CA GLN A 224 22.16 24.75 23.24
C GLN A 224 20.69 25.16 23.07
N ALA A 225 20.40 26.20 22.27
CA ALA A 225 19.05 26.65 22.04
C ALA A 225 18.20 25.53 21.37
N VAL A 226 18.69 24.90 20.32
CA VAL A 226 17.98 23.80 19.64
C VAL A 226 17.93 22.54 20.49
N ALA A 227 19.04 22.18 21.15
CA ALA A 227 19.10 21.00 22.02
C ALA A 227 18.07 21.10 23.17
N LYS A 228 17.88 22.30 23.75
CA LYS A 228 16.88 22.55 24.79
C LYS A 228 15.46 22.30 24.32
N LEU A 229 15.09 22.78 23.14
CA LEU A 229 13.77 22.57 22.57
C LEU A 229 13.51 21.09 22.29
N ILE A 230 14.47 20.41 21.66
CA ILE A 230 14.35 18.99 21.34
C ILE A 230 14.27 18.14 22.60
N TYR A 231 15.08 18.43 23.61
CA TYR A 231 14.99 17.76 24.90
C TYR A 231 13.62 17.98 25.57
N ALA A 232 13.11 19.20 25.56
CA ALA A 232 11.78 19.50 26.09
C ALA A 232 10.67 18.70 25.35
N CYS A 233 10.76 18.60 24.03
CA CYS A 233 9.86 17.74 23.23
C CYS A 233 9.95 16.28 23.68
N GLY A 234 11.16 15.73 23.79
CA GLY A 234 11.36 14.35 24.21
C GLY A 234 10.82 14.08 25.62
N VAL A 235 11.07 14.99 26.58
CA VAL A 235 10.54 14.87 27.93
C VAL A 235 9.01 14.94 27.96
N SER A 236 8.40 15.81 27.17
CA SER A 236 6.94 16.01 27.12
C SER A 236 6.19 14.76 26.66
N VAL A 237 6.81 13.94 25.82
CA VAL A 237 6.21 12.69 25.30
C VAL A 237 6.67 11.44 26.07
N SER A 238 7.44 11.61 27.15
CA SER A 238 8.04 10.50 27.92
C SER A 238 8.89 9.58 27.04
N MET A 239 9.82 10.17 26.29
CA MET A 239 10.69 9.46 25.35
C MET A 239 11.46 8.32 26.01
N ASP A 240 11.37 7.13 25.43
CA ASP A 240 12.26 6.01 25.74
C ASP A 240 13.54 6.16 24.92
N TYR A 241 14.55 6.75 25.56
CA TYR A 241 15.80 7.13 24.92
C TYR A 241 16.74 5.93 24.73
N GLY A 242 17.35 5.85 23.54
CA GLY A 242 18.39 4.85 23.24
C GLY A 242 19.51 5.46 22.39
N VAL A 243 20.68 4.81 22.39
CA VAL A 243 21.87 5.28 21.65
C VAL A 243 21.67 5.17 20.13
N TYR A 244 20.94 4.17 19.67
CA TYR A 244 20.71 3.91 18.24
C TYR A 244 19.30 4.30 17.76
N ALA A 245 18.33 4.25 18.67
CA ALA A 245 16.95 4.63 18.39
C ALA A 245 16.26 5.06 19.69
N SER A 246 15.45 6.12 19.62
CA SER A 246 14.58 6.59 20.70
C SER A 246 13.13 6.55 20.24
N SER A 247 12.21 6.15 21.11
CA SER A 247 10.80 5.96 20.77
C SER A 247 9.85 6.64 21.75
N ALA A 248 8.68 7.05 21.29
CA ALA A 248 7.62 7.59 22.12
C ALA A 248 6.26 7.04 21.69
N TYR A 249 5.35 6.91 22.65
CA TYR A 249 3.98 6.51 22.35
C TYR A 249 3.25 7.63 21.60
N ARG A 250 2.60 7.29 20.49
CA ARG A 250 1.83 8.22 19.63
C ARG A 250 0.82 9.08 20.43
N ASN A 251 0.21 8.47 21.44
CA ASN A 251 -0.84 9.11 22.25
C ASN A 251 -0.34 10.29 23.10
N ASN A 252 0.97 10.41 23.30
CA ASN A 252 1.54 11.46 24.12
C ASN A 252 1.71 12.77 23.34
N THR A 253 1.86 12.72 22.02
CA THR A 253 2.25 13.90 21.20
C THR A 253 1.18 14.98 21.17
N ALA A 254 -0.07 14.64 20.83
CA ALA A 254 -1.18 15.61 20.81
C ALA A 254 -1.38 16.24 22.18
N LYS A 255 -1.35 15.41 23.22
CA LYS A 255 -1.48 15.88 24.62
C LYS A 255 -0.32 16.78 25.04
N ALA A 256 0.91 16.48 24.67
CA ALA A 256 2.09 17.28 24.96
C ALA A 256 2.02 18.67 24.32
N LEU A 257 1.60 18.74 23.05
CA LEU A 257 1.41 20.02 22.35
C LEU A 257 0.40 20.92 23.08
N ILE A 258 -0.70 20.36 23.57
CA ILE A 258 -1.71 21.11 24.33
C ILE A 258 -1.20 21.47 25.74
N ASP A 259 -0.82 20.50 26.53
CA ASP A 259 -0.56 20.64 27.97
C ASP A 259 0.77 21.32 28.29
N ASN A 260 1.80 21.11 27.46
CA ASN A 260 3.17 21.56 27.70
C ASN A 260 3.55 22.77 26.84
N PHE A 261 3.10 22.82 25.59
CA PHE A 261 3.46 23.91 24.66
C PHE A 261 2.34 24.92 24.42
N GLY A 262 1.14 24.71 25.00
CA GLY A 262 0.06 25.68 24.96
C GLY A 262 -0.59 25.89 23.60
N PHE A 263 -0.57 24.89 22.78
CA PHE A 263 -1.29 24.87 21.52
C PHE A 263 -2.79 24.71 21.71
N ASP A 264 -3.55 24.85 20.63
CA ASP A 264 -5.00 24.78 20.63
C ASP A 264 -5.54 23.42 21.11
N LYS A 265 -6.62 23.44 21.87
CA LYS A 265 -7.22 22.22 22.42
C LYS A 265 -7.83 21.30 21.37
N SER A 266 -8.09 21.81 20.17
CA SER A 266 -8.66 21.03 19.09
C SER A 266 -7.65 20.10 18.41
N ILE A 267 -6.38 20.15 18.80
CA ILE A 267 -5.37 19.17 18.33
C ILE A 267 -5.82 17.76 18.64
N HIS A 268 -5.78 16.90 17.63
CA HIS A 268 -6.15 15.50 17.75
C HIS A 268 -5.37 14.61 16.79
N LEU A 269 -5.48 13.30 16.98
CA LEU A 269 -4.92 12.29 16.11
C LEU A 269 -5.99 11.85 15.10
N GLU A 270 -5.67 11.89 13.81
CA GLU A 270 -6.46 11.30 12.75
C GLU A 270 -5.76 10.08 12.17
N GLN A 271 -6.55 9.06 11.76
CA GLN A 271 -6.05 7.82 11.21
C GLN A 271 -6.55 7.65 9.78
N ARG A 272 -5.64 7.28 8.89
CA ARG A 272 -5.92 7.08 7.46
C ARG A 272 -7.00 6.03 7.20
N ILE A 273 -7.15 5.06 8.10
CA ILE A 273 -8.13 3.95 7.97
C ILE A 273 -9.60 4.40 7.86
N TYR A 274 -9.90 5.63 8.30
CA TYR A 274 -11.27 6.17 8.23
C TYR A 274 -11.58 6.94 6.95
N TYR A 275 -10.65 6.98 5.99
CA TYR A 275 -10.74 7.79 4.79
C TYR A 275 -10.48 6.98 3.53
N SER A 276 -11.12 7.31 2.42
CA SER A 276 -10.62 6.96 1.10
C SER A 276 -9.28 7.69 0.83
N ALA A 277 -8.49 7.27 -0.16
CA ALA A 277 -7.24 7.97 -0.51
C ALA A 277 -7.52 9.41 -0.94
N HIS A 278 -8.61 9.63 -1.68
CA HIS A 278 -9.04 10.95 -2.12
C HIS A 278 -9.43 11.83 -0.93
N ASP A 279 -10.25 11.32 0.00
CA ASP A 279 -10.71 12.09 1.16
C ASP A 279 -9.56 12.39 2.13
N TRP A 280 -8.61 11.46 2.28
CA TRP A 280 -7.41 11.70 3.07
C TRP A 280 -6.56 12.82 2.50
N ASN A 281 -6.30 12.81 1.19
CA ASN A 281 -5.55 13.88 0.53
C ASN A 281 -6.27 15.23 0.64
N ASN A 282 -7.62 15.24 0.54
CA ASN A 282 -8.44 16.44 0.76
C ASN A 282 -8.31 16.95 2.18
N PHE A 283 -8.38 16.04 3.14
CA PHE A 283 -8.29 16.35 4.56
C PHE A 283 -6.90 16.92 4.89
N ILE A 284 -5.81 16.27 4.50
CA ILE A 284 -4.45 16.75 4.75
C ILE A 284 -4.22 18.13 4.11
N TYR A 285 -4.67 18.33 2.87
CA TYR A 285 -4.61 19.65 2.22
C TYR A 285 -5.35 20.74 3.02
N SER A 286 -6.56 20.45 3.49
CA SER A 286 -7.32 21.42 4.31
C SER A 286 -6.59 21.76 5.61
N GLN A 287 -5.97 20.76 6.25
CA GLN A 287 -5.19 20.99 7.47
C GLN A 287 -3.97 21.89 7.23
N LEU A 288 -3.23 21.67 6.14
CA LEU A 288 -2.10 22.54 5.77
C LEU A 288 -2.55 23.96 5.50
N SER A 289 -3.68 24.17 4.80
CA SER A 289 -4.18 25.49 4.47
C SER A 289 -4.78 26.26 5.65
N GLU A 290 -5.38 25.56 6.61
CA GLU A 290 -6.11 26.16 7.72
C GLU A 290 -5.29 26.31 9.01
N SER A 291 -4.36 25.36 9.24
CA SER A 291 -3.66 25.24 10.52
C SER A 291 -2.12 25.34 10.40
N GLY A 292 -1.57 25.15 9.21
CA GLY A 292 -0.13 25.13 8.98
C GLY A 292 0.46 23.71 8.96
N PRO A 293 1.76 23.55 9.28
CA PRO A 293 2.43 22.27 9.22
C PRO A 293 1.82 21.27 10.19
N ILE A 294 1.73 20.01 9.77
CA ILE A 294 1.19 18.89 10.55
C ILE A 294 2.26 17.83 10.77
N LEU A 295 2.03 16.97 11.78
CA LEU A 295 2.86 15.80 12.02
C LEU A 295 2.22 14.58 11.39
N LEU A 296 2.91 13.94 10.47
CA LEU A 296 2.54 12.62 9.96
C LEU A 296 3.31 11.52 10.70
N ARG A 297 2.68 10.38 10.85
CA ARG A 297 3.29 9.20 11.43
C ARG A 297 2.97 7.97 10.59
N GLY A 298 4.02 7.26 10.17
CA GLY A 298 3.93 5.93 9.62
C GLY A 298 4.43 4.89 10.60
N ALA A 299 3.86 3.70 10.59
CA ALA A 299 4.31 2.59 11.41
C ALA A 299 4.16 1.26 10.67
N ASN A 300 5.06 0.32 10.97
CA ASN A 300 4.93 -1.09 10.63
C ASN A 300 5.16 -1.91 11.91
N ASP A 301 5.17 -3.23 11.80
CA ASP A 301 5.29 -4.14 12.96
C ASP A 301 6.63 -3.98 13.71
N SER A 302 7.64 -3.40 13.09
CA SER A 302 8.99 -3.28 13.66
C SER A 302 9.36 -1.86 14.09
N ALA A 303 8.80 -0.82 13.46
CA ALA A 303 9.17 0.57 13.74
C ALA A 303 8.06 1.55 13.41
N GLY A 304 8.07 2.71 14.07
CA GLY A 304 7.23 3.86 13.73
C GLY A 304 8.08 5.10 13.52
N HIS A 305 7.75 5.92 12.53
CA HIS A 305 8.45 7.16 12.22
C HIS A 305 7.49 8.33 12.22
N MET A 306 7.91 9.44 12.81
CA MET A 306 7.18 10.72 12.77
C MET A 306 7.98 11.73 11.97
N PHE A 307 7.30 12.46 11.10
CA PHE A 307 7.88 13.45 10.19
C PHE A 307 6.90 14.60 9.98
N VAL A 308 7.34 15.65 9.31
CA VAL A 308 6.51 16.84 9.09
C VAL A 308 6.00 16.86 7.65
N CYS A 309 4.72 17.20 7.49
CA CYS A 309 4.14 17.58 6.23
C CYS A 309 3.80 19.08 6.30
N ASP A 310 4.35 19.90 5.39
CA ASP A 310 4.31 21.35 5.50
C ASP A 310 4.09 22.09 4.18
N GLY A 311 3.79 21.37 3.11
CA GLY A 311 3.53 21.98 1.81
C GLY A 311 2.75 21.09 0.87
N TYR A 312 2.31 21.66 -0.25
CA TYR A 312 1.56 20.98 -1.30
C TYR A 312 1.87 21.58 -2.67
N SER A 313 2.14 20.73 -3.65
CA SER A 313 2.33 21.18 -5.04
C SER A 313 1.00 21.19 -5.81
N SER A 314 0.87 22.04 -6.82
CA SER A 314 -0.30 22.05 -7.70
C SER A 314 -0.56 20.71 -8.42
N ASP A 315 0.44 19.82 -8.44
CA ASP A 315 0.37 18.49 -9.06
C ASP A 315 -0.07 17.41 -8.08
N GLY A 316 -0.44 17.79 -6.85
CA GLY A 316 -1.00 16.87 -5.86
C GLY A 316 0.04 16.10 -5.05
N PHE A 317 1.25 16.65 -4.90
CA PHE A 317 2.27 16.09 -4.00
C PHE A 317 2.34 16.90 -2.71
N PHE A 318 2.58 16.23 -1.61
CA PHE A 318 2.78 16.84 -0.30
C PHE A 318 4.27 16.98 -0.02
N HIS A 319 4.69 18.14 0.47
CA HIS A 319 6.07 18.34 0.88
C HIS A 319 6.30 17.70 2.26
N ILE A 320 7.34 16.89 2.34
CA ILE A 320 7.72 16.13 3.53
C ILE A 320 9.12 16.54 3.98
N ASN A 321 9.24 16.90 5.26
CA ASN A 321 10.50 17.04 5.96
C ASN A 321 10.67 15.84 6.89
N TRP A 322 11.65 15.01 6.59
CA TRP A 322 11.87 13.74 7.28
C TRP A 322 12.52 13.88 8.67
N GLY A 323 13.08 15.04 8.99
CA GLY A 323 13.84 15.25 10.23
C GLY A 323 15.22 14.59 10.23
N TRP A 324 15.86 14.51 9.04
CA TRP A 324 17.18 13.92 8.81
C TRP A 324 18.18 14.93 8.23
N GLY A 325 18.17 16.15 8.75
CA GLY A 325 19.10 17.17 8.31
C GLY A 325 18.78 17.79 6.94
N GLY A 326 17.55 17.61 6.46
CA GLY A 326 17.13 18.02 5.11
C GLY A 326 17.38 16.95 4.06
N GLN A 327 18.00 15.82 4.44
CA GLN A 327 18.29 14.71 3.54
C GLN A 327 17.00 14.09 3.01
N SER A 328 16.86 14.03 1.70
CA SER A 328 15.70 13.48 0.99
C SER A 328 14.37 14.21 1.26
N ASP A 329 14.40 15.42 1.80
CA ASP A 329 13.21 16.24 1.89
C ASP A 329 12.69 16.54 0.48
N GLY A 330 11.38 16.56 0.30
CA GLY A 330 10.82 16.74 -1.03
C GLY A 330 9.31 16.52 -1.10
N TYR A 331 8.82 16.27 -2.29
CA TYR A 331 7.42 16.14 -2.61
C TYR A 331 7.05 14.69 -2.87
N PHE A 332 6.07 14.18 -2.10
CA PHE A 332 5.66 12.78 -2.09
C PHE A 332 4.15 12.65 -2.28
N LYS A 333 3.72 11.62 -3.00
CA LYS A 333 2.33 11.16 -2.92
C LYS A 333 2.10 10.50 -1.56
N LEU A 334 0.96 10.74 -0.94
CA LEU A 334 0.58 10.02 0.29
C LEU A 334 0.01 8.62 -0.01
N SER A 335 -0.14 8.26 -1.29
CA SER A 335 -0.60 6.97 -1.77
C SER A 335 -0.10 6.77 -3.19
N ALA A 336 0.31 5.55 -3.54
CA ALA A 336 0.65 5.18 -4.93
C ALA A 336 -0.60 4.96 -5.80
N LEU A 337 -1.78 4.95 -5.19
CA LEU A 337 -3.05 4.75 -5.87
C LEU A 337 -3.37 5.94 -6.77
N ASN A 338 -3.73 5.64 -8.02
CA ASN A 338 -4.20 6.67 -8.94
C ASN A 338 -5.64 7.06 -8.56
N PRO A 339 -5.91 8.31 -8.12
CA PRO A 339 -7.26 8.73 -7.75
C PRO A 339 -8.25 8.70 -8.93
N LYS A 340 -7.77 8.56 -10.17
CA LYS A 340 -8.60 8.47 -11.37
C LYS A 340 -9.33 7.13 -11.50
N ASP A 341 -8.76 6.08 -10.91
CA ASP A 341 -9.20 4.70 -11.07
C ASP A 341 -9.97 4.18 -9.87
N GLN A 342 -10.17 5.02 -8.84
CA GLN A 342 -10.99 4.69 -7.68
C GLN A 342 -12.47 4.97 -7.95
N GLY A 343 -13.24 3.92 -8.24
CA GLY A 343 -14.70 3.95 -8.21
C GLY A 343 -15.23 4.23 -6.78
N ILE A 344 -16.49 4.66 -6.69
CA ILE A 344 -17.20 4.83 -5.41
C ILE A 344 -17.24 3.46 -4.71
N GLY A 345 -16.58 3.33 -3.56
CA GLY A 345 -16.49 2.10 -2.78
C GLY A 345 -15.18 1.33 -2.90
N GLY A 346 -14.24 1.79 -3.72
CA GLY A 346 -12.95 1.17 -3.86
C GLY A 346 -12.03 1.40 -2.67
N SER A 347 -11.93 0.42 -1.82
CA SER A 347 -11.11 0.49 -0.62
C SER A 347 -9.75 -0.18 -0.82
N ALA A 348 -8.95 0.32 -1.72
CA ALA A 348 -7.51 0.12 -1.60
C ALA A 348 -6.94 0.81 -0.35
N SER A 349 -7.82 1.16 0.59
CA SER A 349 -7.54 1.87 1.83
C SER A 349 -6.76 1.05 2.86
N GLY A 350 -6.65 -0.27 2.70
CA GLY A 350 -5.98 -1.13 3.68
C GLY A 350 -4.47 -0.96 3.75
N TYR A 351 -3.84 -0.39 2.74
CA TYR A 351 -2.38 -0.42 2.61
C TYR A 351 -1.67 0.71 3.33
N ASN A 352 -2.29 1.89 3.46
CA ASN A 352 -1.79 2.98 4.30
C ASN A 352 -2.54 3.07 5.65
N ALA A 353 -3.09 1.95 6.13
CA ALA A 353 -3.85 1.91 7.38
C ALA A 353 -3.06 2.41 8.60
N ASN A 354 -1.74 2.31 8.53
CA ASN A 354 -0.82 2.75 9.59
C ASN A 354 -0.35 4.20 9.45
N LEU A 355 -0.88 4.97 8.47
CA LEU A 355 -0.61 6.40 8.37
C LEU A 355 -1.56 7.18 9.27
N GLU A 356 -0.99 8.02 10.10
CA GLU A 356 -1.67 8.86 11.08
C GLU A 356 -1.21 10.31 10.93
N ALA A 357 -2.06 11.25 11.31
CA ALA A 357 -1.75 12.67 11.34
C ALA A 357 -2.12 13.29 12.69
N ILE A 358 -1.23 14.11 13.26
CA ILE A 358 -1.60 15.03 14.33
C ILE A 358 -1.88 16.37 13.67
N VAL A 359 -3.10 16.83 13.81
CA VAL A 359 -3.71 17.92 13.06
C VAL A 359 -4.21 19.05 13.96
N ASN A 360 -4.62 20.17 13.37
CA ASN A 360 -5.03 21.40 14.07
C ASN A 360 -3.91 21.97 14.96
N ILE A 361 -2.65 21.80 14.57
CA ILE A 361 -1.49 22.34 15.30
C ILE A 361 -1.42 23.83 15.00
N LYS A 362 -1.99 24.63 15.87
CA LYS A 362 -2.05 26.10 15.76
C LYS A 362 -2.02 26.74 17.14
N PRO A 363 -1.67 28.05 17.23
CA PRO A 363 -1.75 28.78 18.49
C PRO A 363 -3.13 28.69 19.12
N GLN A 364 -3.18 28.61 20.47
CA GLN A 364 -4.42 28.49 21.21
C GLN A 364 -5.42 29.62 20.85
N GLN A 365 -6.64 29.21 20.51
CA GLN A 365 -7.73 30.11 20.21
C GLN A 365 -8.64 30.30 21.43
N SER A 366 -9.17 31.53 21.60
CA SER A 366 -10.17 31.78 22.65
C SER A 366 -11.44 31.00 22.38
N GLY A 367 -11.96 30.28 23.40
CA GLY A 367 -13.14 29.44 23.25
C GLY A 367 -12.90 28.07 22.60
N SER A 368 -11.65 27.71 22.30
CA SER A 368 -11.29 26.40 21.78
C SER A 368 -11.68 25.29 22.76
N SER A 369 -12.22 24.20 22.23
CA SER A 369 -12.60 22.98 22.95
C SER A 369 -11.80 21.79 22.49
N TYR A 370 -11.71 20.76 23.33
CA TYR A 370 -11.09 19.51 22.94
C TYR A 370 -11.88 18.85 21.82
N HIS A 371 -11.17 18.28 20.84
CA HIS A 371 -11.79 17.42 19.84
C HIS A 371 -12.50 16.25 20.52
N GLN A 372 -13.72 15.95 20.10
CA GLN A 372 -14.56 14.89 20.64
C GLN A 372 -15.04 14.01 19.50
N GLU A 373 -14.57 12.77 19.47
CA GLU A 373 -15.03 11.77 18.53
C GLU A 373 -14.75 10.36 19.04
N ILE A 374 -15.68 9.45 18.74
CA ILE A 374 -15.53 8.01 18.94
C ILE A 374 -15.66 7.34 17.58
N THR A 375 -14.69 6.49 17.26
CA THR A 375 -14.62 5.75 16.00
C THR A 375 -14.55 4.25 16.27
N ALA A 376 -14.80 3.45 15.23
CA ALA A 376 -14.58 2.00 15.24
C ALA A 376 -13.48 1.65 14.22
N ALA A 377 -12.35 1.14 14.70
CA ALA A 377 -11.16 0.87 13.87
C ALA A 377 -11.19 -0.51 13.21
N GLU A 378 -11.93 -1.45 13.78
CA GLU A 378 -12.04 -2.83 13.32
C GLU A 378 -13.43 -3.09 12.74
N ARG A 379 -13.61 -4.24 12.12
CA ARG A 379 -14.93 -4.69 11.67
C ARG A 379 -15.90 -4.76 12.85
N LEU A 380 -17.12 -4.28 12.62
CA LEU A 380 -18.20 -4.39 13.62
C LEU A 380 -18.76 -5.80 13.61
N GLU A 381 -18.79 -6.46 14.76
CA GLU A 381 -19.33 -7.80 14.92
C GLU A 381 -20.12 -7.93 16.22
N VAL A 382 -21.20 -8.72 16.19
CA VAL A 382 -21.88 -9.20 17.38
C VAL A 382 -21.39 -10.60 17.68
N THR A 383 -20.96 -10.86 18.91
CA THR A 383 -20.29 -12.11 19.31
C THR A 383 -21.19 -13.36 19.29
N VAL A 384 -22.49 -13.19 19.06
CA VAL A 384 -23.47 -14.28 18.97
C VAL A 384 -24.24 -14.18 17.66
N ALA A 385 -24.58 -15.30 17.06
CA ALA A 385 -25.37 -15.35 15.83
C ALA A 385 -26.86 -15.09 16.10
N SER A 386 -27.37 -15.35 17.31
CA SER A 386 -28.75 -15.10 17.70
C SER A 386 -28.86 -14.79 19.19
N ALA A 387 -29.94 -14.08 19.56
CA ALA A 387 -30.31 -13.70 20.92
C ALA A 387 -31.84 -13.58 21.02
N GLU A 388 -32.38 -13.39 22.23
CA GLU A 388 -33.76 -12.99 22.45
C GLU A 388 -33.87 -11.50 22.73
N LEU A 389 -35.01 -10.90 22.47
CA LEU A 389 -35.30 -9.53 22.95
C LEU A 389 -35.21 -9.51 24.46
N GLY A 390 -34.42 -8.57 25.02
CA GLY A 390 -34.11 -8.49 26.45
C GLY A 390 -32.67 -8.99 26.79
N ASP A 391 -32.05 -9.74 25.92
CA ASP A 391 -30.69 -10.23 26.12
C ASP A 391 -29.65 -9.11 25.98
N VAL A 392 -28.49 -9.36 26.59
CA VAL A 392 -27.30 -8.51 26.42
C VAL A 392 -26.46 -9.07 25.28
N ILE A 393 -26.23 -8.22 24.29
CA ILE A 393 -25.29 -8.51 23.18
C ILE A 393 -23.97 -7.77 23.38
N THR A 394 -22.90 -8.34 22.85
CA THR A 394 -21.58 -7.70 22.82
C THR A 394 -21.25 -7.33 21.39
N LEU A 395 -21.08 -6.01 21.15
CA LEU A 395 -20.61 -5.48 19.88
C LEU A 395 -19.09 -5.24 19.99
N THR A 396 -18.31 -5.85 19.12
CA THR A 396 -16.87 -5.64 18.96
C THR A 396 -16.59 -4.72 17.79
N GLY A 397 -15.42 -4.04 17.75
CA GLY A 397 -15.12 -3.10 16.68
C GLY A 397 -13.90 -2.21 16.93
N GLY A 398 -13.11 -2.47 17.99
CA GLY A 398 -11.92 -1.66 18.28
C GLY A 398 -12.27 -0.18 18.44
N PHE A 399 -13.17 0.16 19.35
CA PHE A 399 -13.66 1.52 19.53
C PHE A 399 -12.59 2.43 20.13
N TYR A 400 -12.48 3.66 19.62
CA TYR A 400 -11.37 4.55 19.92
C TYR A 400 -11.86 5.97 20.25
N ASN A 401 -11.44 6.51 21.42
CA ASN A 401 -11.61 7.93 21.70
C ASN A 401 -10.48 8.70 21.00
N GLN A 402 -10.79 9.40 19.92
CA GLN A 402 -9.85 10.17 19.10
C GLN A 402 -9.33 11.42 19.81
N GLY A 403 -10.07 11.92 20.81
CA GLY A 403 -9.72 13.16 21.50
C GLY A 403 -8.53 13.01 22.46
N ALA A 404 -7.80 14.10 22.66
CA ALA A 404 -6.68 14.17 23.60
C ALA A 404 -7.13 14.27 25.07
N ASN A 405 -8.43 14.28 25.37
CA ASN A 405 -9.00 14.42 26.71
C ASN A 405 -10.05 13.34 27.01
N LYS A 406 -10.38 13.17 28.29
CA LYS A 406 -11.48 12.29 28.73
C LYS A 406 -12.79 12.75 28.12
N LEU A 407 -13.56 11.81 27.62
CA LEU A 407 -14.87 12.05 27.02
C LEU A 407 -15.97 11.43 27.88
N SER A 408 -16.81 12.29 28.48
CA SER A 408 -18.05 11.85 29.14
C SER A 408 -19.15 11.80 28.10
N CYS A 409 -19.69 10.62 27.81
CA CYS A 409 -20.62 10.40 26.70
C CYS A 409 -21.63 9.31 26.99
N SER A 410 -22.68 9.27 26.18
CA SER A 410 -23.54 8.09 26.02
C SER A 410 -23.09 7.30 24.79
N ILE A 411 -22.97 6.01 24.95
CA ILE A 411 -22.70 5.05 23.87
C ILE A 411 -23.99 4.29 23.61
N GLY A 412 -24.40 4.16 22.35
CA GLY A 412 -25.67 3.53 22.00
C GLY A 412 -25.66 2.80 20.67
N LEU A 413 -26.80 2.17 20.38
CA LEU A 413 -27.10 1.58 19.08
C LEU A 413 -28.27 2.33 18.42
N ILE A 414 -28.06 2.73 17.17
CA ILE A 414 -29.13 3.21 16.28
C ILE A 414 -29.56 2.04 15.40
N ALA A 415 -30.84 1.67 15.43
CA ALA A 415 -31.43 0.74 14.49
C ALA A 415 -32.15 1.50 13.38
N GLU A 416 -31.84 1.17 12.15
CA GLU A 416 -32.49 1.66 10.95
C GLU A 416 -33.24 0.49 10.30
N ASN A 417 -34.56 0.58 10.24
CA ASN A 417 -35.37 -0.43 9.58
C ASN A 417 -35.23 -0.27 8.07
N ILE A 418 -34.70 -1.28 7.38
CA ILE A 418 -34.33 -1.20 5.96
C ILE A 418 -35.56 -1.08 5.03
N ASN A 419 -36.72 -1.56 5.47
CA ASN A 419 -37.96 -1.49 4.66
C ASN A 419 -38.66 -0.14 4.76
N THR A 420 -38.51 0.57 5.89
CA THR A 420 -39.20 1.83 6.15
C THR A 420 -38.29 3.06 6.16
N GLY A 421 -36.97 2.85 6.21
CA GLY A 421 -35.97 3.90 6.37
C GLY A 421 -35.98 4.62 7.71
N LYS A 422 -36.83 4.18 8.66
CA LYS A 422 -36.92 4.80 9.96
C LYS A 422 -35.77 4.39 10.87
N SER A 423 -35.10 5.38 11.45
CA SER A 423 -34.02 5.19 12.42
C SER A 423 -34.44 5.61 13.81
N SER A 424 -34.01 4.89 14.84
CA SER A 424 -34.20 5.24 16.26
C SER A 424 -33.05 4.71 17.10
N THR A 425 -32.70 5.41 18.17
CA THR A 425 -31.80 4.89 19.20
C THR A 425 -32.54 3.81 19.97
N ILE A 426 -32.04 2.59 19.94
CA ILE A 426 -32.70 1.42 20.53
C ILE A 426 -32.21 1.10 21.92
N THR A 427 -30.96 1.38 22.23
CA THR A 427 -30.36 1.15 23.55
C THR A 427 -29.13 2.04 23.74
N PHE A 428 -28.78 2.35 24.98
CA PHE A 428 -27.55 3.10 25.31
C PHE A 428 -27.18 2.98 26.79
N PHE A 429 -25.93 3.34 27.10
CA PHE A 429 -25.40 3.51 28.45
C PHE A 429 -24.48 4.74 28.54
N ASN A 430 -24.22 5.22 29.74
CA ASN A 430 -23.27 6.32 29.96
C ASN A 430 -21.89 5.81 30.31
N SER A 431 -20.85 6.45 29.80
CA SER A 431 -19.45 6.07 30.03
C SER A 431 -18.52 7.27 30.07
N ILE A 432 -17.34 7.06 30.60
CA ILE A 432 -16.19 8.00 30.53
C ILE A 432 -15.05 7.28 29.84
N LEU A 433 -14.78 7.67 28.59
CA LEU A 433 -13.72 7.08 27.79
C LEU A 433 -12.42 7.85 27.98
N GLN A 434 -11.34 7.11 28.21
CA GLN A 434 -10.01 7.71 28.34
C GLN A 434 -9.53 8.24 26.99
N PRO A 435 -8.69 9.30 26.97
CA PRO A 435 -8.19 9.88 25.73
C PRO A 435 -7.29 8.89 24.99
N LEU A 436 -7.40 8.89 23.69
CA LEU A 436 -6.53 8.16 22.77
C LEU A 436 -6.38 6.66 23.14
N THR A 437 -7.42 6.07 23.70
CA THR A 437 -7.45 4.68 24.17
C THR A 437 -8.46 3.89 23.35
N THR A 438 -8.10 2.66 22.99
CA THR A 438 -8.97 1.71 22.29
C THR A 438 -9.76 0.88 23.29
N TYR A 439 -11.01 0.65 23.00
CA TYR A 439 -11.92 -0.25 23.72
C TYR A 439 -12.38 -1.34 22.78
N ASN A 440 -12.16 -2.59 23.13
CA ASN A 440 -12.39 -3.71 22.20
C ASN A 440 -13.88 -3.97 21.97
N GLN A 441 -14.73 -3.72 22.98
CA GLN A 441 -16.15 -4.07 22.93
C GLN A 441 -17.03 -3.16 23.78
N PHE A 442 -18.32 -3.14 23.43
CA PHE A 442 -19.40 -2.57 24.23
C PHE A 442 -20.55 -3.58 24.41
N ASN A 443 -21.20 -3.58 25.58
CA ASN A 443 -22.33 -4.43 25.88
C ASN A 443 -23.65 -3.63 25.86
N PHE A 444 -24.66 -4.16 25.19
CA PHE A 444 -25.95 -3.52 25.03
C PHE A 444 -27.09 -4.49 25.34
N THR A 445 -28.11 -4.02 26.06
CA THR A 445 -29.36 -4.78 26.28
C THR A 445 -30.34 -4.48 25.15
N LEU A 446 -30.81 -5.49 24.45
CA LEU A 446 -31.80 -5.35 23.38
C LEU A 446 -33.17 -5.03 23.97
N PRO A 447 -33.89 -3.97 23.49
CA PRO A 447 -35.21 -3.65 24.01
C PRO A 447 -36.26 -4.71 23.67
N VAL A 448 -37.04 -5.15 24.67
CA VAL A 448 -38.11 -6.12 24.46
C VAL A 448 -39.29 -5.56 23.62
N SER A 449 -39.33 -4.23 23.40
CA SER A 449 -40.35 -3.54 22.62
C SER A 449 -40.05 -3.41 21.14
N MET A 450 -38.97 -3.98 20.65
CA MET A 450 -38.66 -3.96 19.21
C MET A 450 -39.61 -4.85 18.43
N ASN A 451 -40.05 -4.36 17.27
CA ASN A 451 -40.94 -5.10 16.37
C ASN A 451 -40.17 -6.02 15.45
N ASP A 452 -40.85 -7.04 14.94
CA ASP A 452 -40.33 -7.89 13.87
C ASP A 452 -39.95 -7.02 12.64
N GLY A 453 -38.83 -7.37 12.00
CA GLY A 453 -38.32 -6.64 10.86
C GLY A 453 -36.85 -6.86 10.63
N VAL A 454 -36.34 -6.25 9.55
CA VAL A 454 -34.93 -6.27 9.18
C VAL A 454 -34.33 -4.90 9.43
N TYR A 455 -33.21 -4.87 10.11
CA TYR A 455 -32.57 -3.66 10.59
C TYR A 455 -31.07 -3.66 10.27
N ARG A 456 -30.51 -2.46 10.12
CA ARG A 456 -29.08 -2.19 10.25
C ARG A 456 -28.83 -1.51 11.58
N ILE A 457 -27.97 -2.07 12.43
CA ILE A 457 -27.61 -1.45 13.70
C ILE A 457 -26.24 -0.78 13.58
N TYR A 458 -26.19 0.48 13.99
CA TYR A 458 -25.00 1.33 13.94
C TYR A 458 -24.56 1.66 15.35
N PRO A 459 -23.27 1.51 15.71
CA PRO A 459 -22.75 2.12 16.93
C PRO A 459 -22.86 3.63 16.83
N ALA A 460 -23.27 4.24 17.92
CA ALA A 460 -23.50 5.68 17.98
C ALA A 460 -23.11 6.23 19.35
N TRP A 461 -22.84 7.51 19.38
CA TRP A 461 -22.47 8.21 20.59
C TRP A 461 -23.05 9.63 20.63
N LYS A 462 -23.10 10.20 21.83
CA LYS A 462 -23.42 11.62 22.04
C LYS A 462 -22.80 12.11 23.33
N THR A 463 -22.66 13.43 23.44
CA THR A 463 -22.48 14.15 24.72
C THR A 463 -23.80 14.83 25.15
N THR A 464 -23.76 15.56 26.24
CA THR A 464 -24.91 16.36 26.67
C THR A 464 -25.24 17.51 25.71
N GLU A 465 -24.28 17.91 24.91
CA GLU A 465 -24.39 19.08 24.00
C GLU A 465 -24.62 18.66 22.53
N MET A 466 -24.60 17.35 22.22
CA MET A 466 -24.74 16.81 20.87
C MET A 466 -25.94 15.90 20.74
N ASN A 467 -26.45 15.79 19.53
CA ASN A 467 -27.39 14.73 19.15
C ASN A 467 -26.66 13.40 18.96
N TRP A 468 -27.42 12.30 18.89
CA TRP A 468 -26.89 11.00 18.53
C TRP A 468 -26.20 11.05 17.15
N THR A 469 -24.95 10.64 17.12
CA THR A 469 -24.12 10.59 15.92
C THR A 469 -23.62 9.16 15.72
N LYS A 470 -23.80 8.61 14.53
CA LYS A 470 -23.21 7.31 14.17
C LYS A 470 -21.68 7.42 14.28
N MET A 471 -21.04 6.39 14.81
CA MET A 471 -19.59 6.35 14.88
C MET A 471 -19.03 6.26 13.45
N ARG A 472 -17.95 6.97 13.18
CA ARG A 472 -17.16 6.80 11.99
C ARG A 472 -16.40 5.46 12.10
N VAL A 473 -16.39 4.67 11.04
CA VAL A 473 -15.81 3.33 11.03
C VAL A 473 -14.65 3.27 10.04
N ASN A 474 -13.82 2.26 10.18
CA ASN A 474 -12.80 1.93 9.18
C ASN A 474 -13.47 1.81 7.80
N ALA A 475 -12.93 2.56 6.82
CA ALA A 475 -13.50 2.66 5.47
C ALA A 475 -13.55 1.33 4.71
N LEU A 476 -12.86 0.29 5.19
CA LEU A 476 -12.88 -1.06 4.64
C LEU A 476 -14.18 -1.83 4.95
N TYR A 477 -14.95 -1.43 5.96
CA TYR A 477 -16.04 -2.23 6.46
C TYR A 477 -17.37 -1.48 6.46
N PRO A 478 -18.50 -2.18 6.37
CA PRO A 478 -19.80 -1.58 6.61
C PRO A 478 -19.85 -0.97 8.02
N GLY A 479 -20.40 0.24 8.13
CA GLY A 479 -20.56 0.92 9.41
C GLY A 479 -21.70 0.36 10.28
N TYR A 480 -22.17 -0.87 10.01
CA TYR A 480 -23.33 -1.47 10.66
C TYR A 480 -23.20 -2.99 10.74
N VAL A 481 -24.05 -3.59 11.57
CA VAL A 481 -24.32 -5.03 11.62
C VAL A 481 -25.79 -5.25 11.22
N ASN A 482 -26.06 -6.24 10.40
CA ASN A 482 -27.44 -6.62 10.05
C ASN A 482 -28.09 -7.36 11.20
N MET A 483 -29.36 -7.06 11.45
CA MET A 483 -30.18 -7.65 12.53
C MET A 483 -31.58 -7.93 12.02
N THR A 484 -32.01 -9.18 12.12
CA THR A 484 -33.39 -9.58 11.81
C THR A 484 -34.11 -9.99 13.09
N ILE A 485 -35.30 -9.43 13.31
CA ILE A 485 -36.17 -9.80 14.44
C ILE A 485 -37.36 -10.54 13.88
N SER A 486 -37.66 -11.71 14.43
CA SER A 486 -38.83 -12.54 14.08
C SER A 486 -39.31 -13.31 15.29
N GLY A 487 -40.56 -13.07 15.72
CA GLY A 487 -41.17 -13.79 16.82
C GLY A 487 -40.47 -13.64 18.17
N GLY A 488 -39.78 -12.50 18.41
CA GLY A 488 -39.01 -12.23 19.62
C GLY A 488 -37.56 -12.75 19.58
N MET A 489 -37.21 -13.55 18.58
CA MET A 489 -35.82 -13.96 18.31
C MET A 489 -35.12 -12.93 17.45
N VAL A 490 -33.85 -12.71 17.71
CA VAL A 490 -32.98 -11.77 17.03
C VAL A 490 -31.84 -12.55 16.40
N TYR A 491 -31.60 -12.33 15.12
CA TYR A 491 -30.52 -12.95 14.35
C TYR A 491 -29.57 -11.86 13.83
N PHE A 492 -28.28 -12.09 14.00
CA PHE A 492 -27.24 -11.16 13.53
C PHE A 492 -26.48 -11.75 12.36
N SER A 493 -26.12 -10.90 11.43
CA SER A 493 -25.19 -11.23 10.37
C SER A 493 -24.27 -10.04 10.12
N SER A 494 -22.99 -10.31 10.05
CA SER A 494 -21.97 -9.34 9.66
C SER A 494 -21.82 -9.27 8.14
N ASP A 495 -22.54 -10.15 7.43
CA ASP A 495 -22.59 -10.17 5.98
C ASP A 495 -23.29 -8.91 5.45
N ASN A 496 -22.59 -8.18 4.59
CA ASN A 496 -23.14 -7.04 3.88
C ASN A 496 -24.01 -7.43 2.67
N GLY A 497 -24.27 -8.74 2.48
CA GLY A 497 -24.98 -9.30 1.34
C GLY A 497 -24.08 -9.64 0.15
N ALA A 498 -22.78 -9.47 0.27
CA ALA A 498 -21.84 -9.88 -0.76
C ALA A 498 -21.82 -11.41 -0.88
N GLN A 499 -21.96 -11.90 -2.11
CA GLN A 499 -21.94 -13.34 -2.41
C GLN A 499 -20.73 -13.62 -3.28
N ILE A 500 -19.74 -14.25 -2.68
CA ILE A 500 -18.52 -14.65 -3.39
C ILE A 500 -18.48 -16.15 -3.58
N THR A 501 -17.92 -16.55 -4.73
CA THR A 501 -17.57 -17.94 -5.03
C THR A 501 -16.14 -17.99 -5.55
N MET A 502 -15.43 -19.10 -5.30
CA MET A 502 -14.10 -19.32 -5.82
C MET A 502 -14.08 -20.54 -6.73
N SER A 503 -13.58 -20.37 -7.94
CA SER A 503 -13.42 -21.39 -8.96
C SER A 503 -11.95 -21.53 -9.38
N ASP A 504 -11.69 -22.50 -10.28
CA ASP A 504 -10.39 -22.76 -10.90
C ASP A 504 -9.24 -22.91 -9.89
N ILE A 505 -9.58 -23.52 -8.72
CA ILE A 505 -8.59 -23.72 -7.67
C ILE A 505 -7.52 -24.68 -8.14
N ASN A 506 -6.28 -24.22 -8.08
CA ASN A 506 -5.10 -24.97 -8.46
C ASN A 506 -4.03 -24.92 -7.36
N LEU A 507 -3.32 -26.02 -7.20
CA LEU A 507 -2.13 -26.12 -6.37
C LEU A 507 -0.95 -26.55 -7.26
N ASP A 508 0.12 -25.80 -7.23
CA ASP A 508 1.31 -26.10 -8.01
C ASP A 508 1.99 -27.44 -7.68
N THR A 509 1.75 -27.93 -6.46
CA THR A 509 2.35 -29.16 -5.92
C THR A 509 1.38 -29.83 -4.93
N PRO A 510 1.56 -31.11 -4.56
CA PRO A 510 0.94 -31.65 -3.35
C PRO A 510 1.27 -30.79 -2.14
N ILE A 511 0.44 -30.81 -1.12
CA ILE A 511 0.73 -30.15 0.16
C ILE A 511 1.87 -30.93 0.83
N ILE A 512 3.03 -30.26 1.01
CA ILE A 512 4.21 -30.90 1.59
C ILE A 512 4.36 -30.43 3.02
N LEU A 513 4.36 -31.37 3.96
CA LEU A 513 4.43 -31.09 5.39
C LEU A 513 5.69 -30.26 5.74
N GLY A 514 5.46 -29.20 6.51
CA GLY A 514 6.53 -28.26 6.92
C GLY A 514 6.92 -27.23 5.87
N HIS A 515 6.24 -27.18 4.74
CA HIS A 515 6.47 -26.20 3.67
C HIS A 515 5.21 -25.46 3.29
N ASN A 516 5.38 -24.25 2.77
CA ASN A 516 4.25 -23.48 2.22
C ASN A 516 3.79 -24.09 0.89
N THR A 517 2.49 -24.05 0.69
CA THR A 517 1.81 -24.42 -0.55
C THR A 517 1.17 -23.17 -1.14
N THR A 518 1.29 -22.95 -2.43
CA THR A 518 0.59 -21.86 -3.13
C THR A 518 -0.75 -22.38 -3.62
N ILE A 519 -1.81 -21.66 -3.24
CA ILE A 519 -3.19 -21.88 -3.69
C ILE A 519 -3.54 -20.73 -4.64
N GLU A 520 -3.95 -21.06 -5.84
CA GLU A 520 -4.41 -20.12 -6.86
C GLU A 520 -5.87 -20.40 -7.20
N GLY A 521 -6.64 -19.35 -7.54
CA GLY A 521 -8.01 -19.50 -8.01
C GLY A 521 -8.65 -18.16 -8.33
N THR A 522 -9.85 -18.20 -8.90
CA THR A 522 -10.64 -17.02 -9.29
C THR A 522 -11.81 -16.86 -8.32
N ILE A 523 -11.88 -15.71 -7.67
CA ILE A 523 -13.03 -15.30 -6.84
C ILE A 523 -13.95 -14.45 -7.70
N GLU A 524 -15.23 -14.77 -7.72
CA GLU A 524 -16.30 -14.02 -8.33
C GLU A 524 -17.26 -13.50 -7.25
N ASN A 525 -17.59 -12.22 -7.30
CA ASN A 525 -18.63 -11.61 -6.49
C ASN A 525 -19.85 -11.33 -7.37
N SER A 526 -20.87 -12.17 -7.26
CA SER A 526 -22.10 -12.05 -8.08
C SER A 526 -23.16 -11.13 -7.46
N SER A 527 -22.87 -10.48 -6.36
CA SER A 527 -23.80 -9.61 -5.63
C SER A 527 -23.71 -8.13 -6.06
N GLU A 528 -24.65 -7.32 -5.54
CA GLU A 528 -24.65 -5.85 -5.69
C GLU A 528 -23.78 -5.12 -4.64
N TYR A 529 -23.10 -5.86 -3.76
CA TYR A 529 -22.29 -5.34 -2.67
C TYR A 529 -20.84 -5.80 -2.80
N ASP A 530 -19.91 -4.90 -2.55
CA ASP A 530 -18.49 -5.23 -2.52
C ASP A 530 -18.19 -6.22 -1.39
N TYR A 531 -17.36 -7.21 -1.63
CA TYR A 531 -16.87 -8.11 -0.60
C TYR A 531 -15.53 -7.64 -0.07
N TYR A 532 -15.45 -7.49 1.24
CA TYR A 532 -14.21 -7.22 1.98
C TYR A 532 -14.11 -8.20 3.13
N GLY A 533 -13.12 -9.06 3.12
CA GLY A 533 -12.96 -9.98 4.22
C GLY A 533 -11.82 -10.96 4.02
N ALA A 534 -11.55 -11.73 5.07
CA ALA A 534 -10.58 -12.79 5.01
C ALA A 534 -11.19 -14.04 4.37
N ILE A 535 -10.37 -14.76 3.62
CA ILE A 535 -10.62 -16.12 3.19
C ILE A 535 -9.49 -17.01 3.68
N PHE A 536 -9.74 -18.30 3.78
CA PHE A 536 -8.72 -19.29 4.09
C PHE A 536 -9.14 -20.66 3.57
N ALA A 537 -8.17 -21.57 3.44
CA ALA A 537 -8.43 -22.93 3.01
C ALA A 537 -8.58 -23.86 4.22
N GLU A 538 -9.52 -24.79 4.15
CA GLU A 538 -9.67 -25.89 5.10
C GLU A 538 -9.36 -27.21 4.43
N LEU A 539 -8.71 -28.12 5.18
CA LEU A 539 -8.57 -29.51 4.82
C LEU A 539 -9.63 -30.33 5.53
N ILE A 540 -10.47 -30.97 4.73
CA ILE A 540 -11.58 -31.79 5.18
C ILE A 540 -11.17 -33.28 5.14
N SER A 541 -11.43 -34.00 6.20
CA SER A 541 -11.22 -35.44 6.25
C SER A 541 -12.15 -36.15 5.26
N THR A 542 -11.59 -37.03 4.44
CA THR A 542 -12.37 -37.86 3.51
C THR A 542 -13.20 -38.95 4.21
N ASP A 543 -12.86 -39.29 5.46
CA ASP A 543 -13.53 -40.37 6.22
C ASP A 543 -14.86 -39.90 6.83
N ASN A 544 -14.93 -38.69 7.35
CA ASN A 544 -16.07 -38.21 8.12
C ASN A 544 -16.57 -36.82 7.70
N ASN A 545 -16.00 -36.26 6.65
CA ASN A 545 -16.33 -34.94 6.09
C ASN A 545 -16.26 -33.80 7.14
N THR A 546 -15.26 -33.84 8.03
CA THR A 546 -15.05 -32.81 9.04
C THR A 546 -13.78 -32.01 8.75
N PRO A 547 -13.78 -30.65 8.98
CA PRO A 547 -12.58 -29.85 8.90
C PRO A 547 -11.55 -30.27 9.95
N ILE A 548 -10.33 -30.54 9.54
CA ILE A 548 -9.25 -30.99 10.43
C ILE A 548 -8.08 -30.04 10.51
N ALA A 549 -7.86 -29.26 9.46
CA ALA A 549 -6.79 -28.25 9.41
C ALA A 549 -7.21 -27.02 8.61
N PHE A 550 -6.57 -25.92 8.85
CA PHE A 550 -6.83 -24.64 8.19
C PHE A 550 -5.52 -23.92 7.81
N SER A 551 -5.59 -23.09 6.79
CA SER A 551 -4.50 -22.21 6.34
C SER A 551 -4.48 -20.90 7.12
N ALA A 552 -3.39 -20.12 6.99
CA ALA A 552 -3.43 -18.73 7.36
C ALA A 552 -4.51 -17.99 6.55
N THR A 553 -5.09 -16.94 7.14
CA THR A 553 -6.09 -16.09 6.48
C THR A 553 -5.44 -15.17 5.47
N THR A 554 -6.12 -14.93 4.34
CA THR A 554 -5.74 -13.94 3.32
C THR A 554 -6.90 -12.97 3.15
N ASN A 555 -6.64 -11.68 3.28
CA ASN A 555 -7.65 -10.66 3.04
C ASN A 555 -7.83 -10.46 1.52
N VAL A 556 -9.06 -10.46 1.09
CA VAL A 556 -9.45 -10.24 -0.30
C VAL A 556 -10.50 -9.14 -0.40
N GLU A 557 -10.43 -8.43 -1.50
CA GLU A 557 -11.40 -7.41 -1.91
C GLU A 557 -11.92 -7.79 -3.28
N VAL A 558 -13.24 -7.92 -3.43
CA VAL A 558 -13.87 -8.24 -4.70
C VAL A 558 -15.08 -7.35 -4.88
N GLU A 559 -15.04 -6.46 -5.85
CA GLU A 559 -16.14 -5.53 -6.12
C GLU A 559 -17.41 -6.25 -6.56
N ALA A 560 -18.53 -5.58 -6.35
CA ALA A 560 -19.84 -6.03 -6.81
C ALA A 560 -19.83 -6.34 -8.30
N GLY A 561 -20.29 -7.53 -8.68
CA GLY A 561 -20.38 -7.97 -10.08
C GLY A 561 -19.04 -8.21 -10.77
N THR A 562 -17.94 -8.33 -10.06
CA THR A 562 -16.60 -8.56 -10.64
C THR A 562 -15.99 -9.89 -10.21
N SER A 563 -14.88 -10.26 -10.86
CA SER A 563 -14.04 -11.40 -10.47
C SER A 563 -12.58 -11.01 -10.41
N THR A 564 -11.82 -11.68 -9.55
CA THR A 564 -10.38 -11.49 -9.41
C THR A 564 -9.66 -12.81 -9.23
N THR A 565 -8.49 -12.97 -9.83
CA THR A 565 -7.62 -14.12 -9.58
C THR A 565 -6.73 -13.82 -8.39
N ILE A 566 -6.67 -14.74 -7.45
CA ILE A 566 -5.83 -14.63 -6.27
C ILE A 566 -4.84 -15.80 -6.21
N ASN A 567 -3.70 -15.53 -5.62
CA ASN A 567 -2.77 -16.57 -5.16
C ASN A 567 -2.30 -16.23 -3.74
N PHE A 568 -2.17 -17.23 -2.90
CA PHE A 568 -1.62 -17.06 -1.56
C PHE A 568 -0.80 -18.28 -1.15
N ALA A 569 0.38 -18.02 -0.60
CA ALA A 569 1.25 -19.07 -0.06
C ALA A 569 0.95 -19.27 1.42
N THR A 570 0.68 -20.52 1.80
CA THR A 570 0.27 -20.85 3.16
C THR A 570 0.74 -22.22 3.61
N SER A 571 0.80 -22.41 4.92
CA SER A 571 0.92 -23.71 5.56
C SER A 571 -0.36 -24.05 6.31
N PHE A 572 -0.58 -25.31 6.60
CA PHE A 572 -1.77 -25.79 7.28
C PHE A 572 -1.49 -26.13 8.74
N THR A 573 -2.39 -25.69 9.63
CA THR A 573 -2.39 -25.99 11.06
C THR A 573 -3.63 -26.76 11.42
N ARG A 574 -3.50 -27.85 12.18
CA ARG A 574 -4.67 -28.58 12.65
C ARG A 574 -5.42 -27.85 13.75
N TYR A 575 -6.73 -28.00 13.79
CA TYR A 575 -7.59 -27.40 14.83
C TYR A 575 -7.28 -27.89 16.25
N ASP A 576 -6.77 -29.13 16.38
CA ASP A 576 -6.39 -29.73 17.67
C ASP A 576 -4.92 -29.48 18.05
N ASN A 577 -4.19 -28.63 17.28
CA ASN A 577 -2.78 -28.33 17.43
C ASN A 577 -1.83 -29.56 17.37
N THR A 578 -2.29 -30.69 16.85
CA THR A 578 -1.42 -31.83 16.55
C THR A 578 -0.80 -31.70 15.18
N SER A 579 0.14 -32.57 14.82
CA SER A 579 0.75 -32.59 13.50
C SER A 579 -0.27 -33.07 12.43
N LEU A 580 -0.26 -32.43 11.26
CA LEU A 580 -1.00 -32.90 10.11
C LEU A 580 -0.32 -34.18 9.59
N GLU A 581 -1.11 -35.21 9.26
CA GLU A 581 -0.61 -36.49 8.77
C GLU A 581 -0.68 -36.55 7.24
N PRO A 582 0.24 -37.31 6.59
CA PRO A 582 0.11 -37.60 5.17
C PRO A 582 -1.18 -38.36 4.84
N GLY A 583 -1.83 -38.03 3.74
CA GLY A 583 -3.09 -38.64 3.34
C GLY A 583 -3.80 -37.87 2.23
N GLU A 584 -4.98 -38.40 1.88
CA GLU A 584 -5.90 -37.76 0.93
C GLU A 584 -6.91 -36.91 1.71
N TYR A 585 -7.12 -35.68 1.26
CA TYR A 585 -8.02 -34.71 1.87
C TYR A 585 -8.83 -33.99 0.80
N THR A 586 -9.89 -33.35 1.21
CA THR A 586 -10.59 -32.36 0.35
C THR A 586 -10.24 -30.98 0.83
N LEU A 587 -9.74 -30.15 -0.07
CA LEU A 587 -9.49 -28.73 0.19
C LEU A 587 -10.74 -27.94 -0.21
N ILE A 588 -11.22 -27.11 0.72
CA ILE A 588 -12.31 -26.15 0.50
C ILE A 588 -11.79 -24.77 0.90
N VAL A 589 -12.12 -23.77 0.13
CA VAL A 589 -11.89 -22.36 0.51
C VAL A 589 -13.15 -21.82 1.14
N VAL A 590 -13.00 -21.19 2.30
CA VAL A 590 -14.10 -20.61 3.07
C VAL A 590 -13.85 -19.13 3.31
N ASN A 591 -14.92 -18.37 3.52
CA ASN A 591 -14.83 -17.00 3.97
C ASN A 591 -14.56 -16.93 5.49
N GLN A 592 -14.39 -15.72 6.02
CA GLN A 592 -14.13 -15.50 7.45
C GLN A 592 -15.25 -16.02 8.37
N ASP A 593 -16.48 -16.12 7.87
CA ASP A 593 -17.65 -16.65 8.58
C ASP A 593 -17.75 -18.18 8.44
N ARG A 594 -16.73 -18.83 7.86
CA ARG A 594 -16.63 -20.28 7.58
C ARG A 594 -17.73 -20.79 6.64
N GLN A 595 -18.20 -19.96 5.75
CA GLN A 595 -19.09 -20.38 4.68
C GLN A 595 -18.23 -20.84 3.50
N ASP A 596 -18.57 -21.98 2.94
CA ASP A 596 -17.89 -22.49 1.75
C ASP A 596 -18.08 -21.52 0.58
N ILE A 597 -16.97 -21.04 0.04
CA ILE A 597 -16.96 -20.21 -1.16
C ILE A 597 -16.46 -20.96 -2.38
N SER A 598 -16.00 -22.21 -2.21
CA SER A 598 -15.56 -23.07 -3.29
C SER A 598 -16.19 -24.45 -3.22
N SER A 599 -16.24 -25.17 -4.35
CA SER A 599 -16.38 -26.61 -4.35
C SER A 599 -15.09 -27.26 -3.84
N GLY A 600 -15.22 -28.36 -3.09
CA GLY A 600 -14.07 -29.09 -2.61
C GLY A 600 -13.27 -29.74 -3.75
N ILE A 601 -11.96 -29.65 -3.68
CA ILE A 601 -11.03 -30.32 -4.59
C ILE A 601 -10.22 -31.40 -3.84
N PRO A 602 -9.98 -32.59 -4.42
CA PRO A 602 -9.13 -33.58 -3.81
C PRO A 602 -7.68 -33.14 -3.81
N VAL A 603 -7.03 -33.21 -2.66
CA VAL A 603 -5.62 -32.85 -2.48
C VAL A 603 -4.89 -33.94 -1.71
N LYS A 604 -3.59 -34.05 -1.98
CA LYS A 604 -2.72 -34.99 -1.30
C LYS A 604 -1.76 -34.25 -0.37
N VAL A 605 -1.69 -34.69 0.87
CA VAL A 605 -0.68 -34.26 1.84
C VAL A 605 0.41 -35.31 1.90
N ILE A 606 1.66 -34.92 1.76
CA ILE A 606 2.79 -35.86 1.77
C ILE A 606 3.92 -35.32 2.66
N ASN A 607 4.79 -36.19 3.10
CA ASN A 607 6.09 -35.81 3.63
C ASN A 607 7.00 -35.36 2.46
N ALA A 608 7.93 -34.45 2.75
CA ALA A 608 9.02 -34.24 1.81
C ALA A 608 9.78 -35.57 1.59
N PRO A 609 10.24 -35.86 0.36
CA PRO A 609 11.02 -37.07 0.11
C PRO A 609 12.24 -37.15 1.06
N ALA A 610 12.44 -38.30 1.68
CA ALA A 610 13.57 -38.50 2.59
C ALA A 610 14.91 -38.40 1.85
N GLU A 611 14.94 -38.85 0.60
CA GLU A 611 16.02 -38.67 -0.37
C GLU A 611 15.39 -38.18 -1.67
N ASN A 612 15.93 -37.08 -2.20
CA ASN A 612 15.47 -36.55 -3.48
C ASN A 612 15.97 -37.39 -4.64
N GLY A 613 15.07 -37.74 -5.54
CA GLY A 613 15.36 -38.37 -6.81
C GLY A 613 16.29 -37.49 -7.71
N ASN A 614 16.86 -38.09 -8.72
CA ASN A 614 17.61 -37.39 -9.73
C ASN A 614 16.64 -36.76 -10.74
N ILE A 615 16.92 -35.52 -11.09
CA ILE A 615 16.16 -34.78 -12.09
C ILE A 615 17.03 -34.29 -13.23
N ARG A 616 16.45 -34.11 -14.40
CA ARG A 616 17.08 -33.41 -15.54
C ARG A 616 16.06 -32.55 -16.25
N ALA A 617 16.52 -31.53 -16.92
CA ALA A 617 15.70 -30.79 -17.86
C ALA A 617 15.71 -31.46 -19.23
N THR A 618 14.56 -31.71 -19.79
CA THR A 618 14.40 -32.23 -21.17
C THR A 618 14.34 -31.12 -22.20
N SER A 619 13.94 -29.91 -21.76
CA SER A 619 14.03 -28.69 -22.59
C SER A 619 14.29 -27.47 -21.69
N LEU A 620 14.97 -26.48 -22.28
CA LEU A 620 15.11 -25.13 -21.75
C LEU A 620 15.11 -24.17 -22.94
N GLU A 621 14.12 -23.33 -23.03
CA GLU A 621 13.92 -22.43 -24.16
C GLU A 621 13.59 -21.01 -23.67
N TYR A 622 14.14 -19.98 -24.35
CA TYR A 622 13.78 -18.60 -24.12
C TYR A 622 12.39 -18.34 -24.73
N ILE A 623 11.51 -17.71 -23.97
CA ILE A 623 10.16 -17.35 -24.42
C ILE A 623 10.25 -16.01 -25.16
N GLY A 624 9.96 -16.02 -26.46
CA GLY A 624 10.03 -14.85 -27.32
C GLY A 624 11.20 -14.88 -28.31
N ASN A 625 11.70 -13.70 -28.69
CA ASN A 625 12.80 -13.61 -29.64
C ASN A 625 14.16 -13.69 -28.93
N SER A 626 14.80 -14.86 -28.98
CA SER A 626 16.09 -15.08 -28.32
C SER A 626 17.25 -14.23 -28.88
N ASN A 627 17.09 -13.61 -30.05
CA ASN A 627 18.06 -12.67 -30.60
C ASN A 627 17.82 -11.22 -30.22
N ASN A 628 16.72 -10.94 -29.50
CA ASN A 628 16.35 -9.62 -29.04
C ASN A 628 15.65 -9.75 -27.68
N ALA A 629 16.35 -10.37 -26.72
CA ALA A 629 15.82 -10.59 -25.38
C ALA A 629 15.82 -9.28 -24.58
N ASP A 630 14.80 -9.11 -23.78
CA ASP A 630 14.66 -7.98 -22.85
C ASP A 630 15.34 -8.34 -21.51
N LYS A 631 16.41 -7.63 -21.14
CA LYS A 631 17.14 -7.85 -19.87
C LYS A 631 16.28 -7.56 -18.63
N ASP A 632 15.25 -6.74 -18.79
CA ASP A 632 14.36 -6.34 -17.70
C ASP A 632 13.15 -7.30 -17.56
N ASN A 633 12.96 -8.22 -18.55
CA ASN A 633 11.91 -9.23 -18.53
C ASN A 633 12.35 -10.52 -19.23
N LEU A 634 13.36 -11.16 -18.71
CA LEU A 634 13.77 -12.47 -19.21
C LEU A 634 12.75 -13.53 -18.83
N GLN A 635 12.39 -14.40 -19.79
CA GLN A 635 11.48 -15.51 -19.57
C GLN A 635 11.99 -16.77 -20.24
N PHE A 636 12.05 -17.86 -19.49
CA PHE A 636 12.49 -19.17 -19.98
C PHE A 636 11.48 -20.24 -19.60
N SER A 637 11.07 -21.07 -20.54
CA SER A 637 10.28 -22.28 -20.29
C SER A 637 11.23 -23.45 -20.14
N ALA A 638 11.03 -24.25 -19.11
CA ALA A 638 11.79 -25.47 -18.87
C ALA A 638 10.87 -26.65 -18.58
N THR A 639 11.14 -27.79 -19.21
CA THR A 639 10.51 -29.07 -18.84
C THR A 639 11.52 -29.92 -18.08
N ILE A 640 11.16 -30.30 -16.85
CA ILE A 640 12.04 -31.04 -15.93
C ILE A 640 11.37 -32.37 -15.62
N GLU A 641 12.12 -33.47 -15.72
CA GLU A 641 11.64 -34.82 -15.38
C GLU A 641 12.40 -35.42 -14.21
N SER A 642 11.72 -36.26 -13.44
CA SER A 642 12.39 -37.12 -12.46
C SER A 642 12.77 -38.44 -13.08
N LEU A 643 14.07 -38.83 -12.91
CA LEU A 643 14.65 -40.04 -13.46
C LEU A 643 14.49 -41.24 -12.51
N ASP A 644 14.56 -40.98 -11.21
CA ASP A 644 14.43 -41.97 -10.15
C ASP A 644 13.98 -41.32 -8.85
N GLY A 645 12.94 -41.83 -8.22
CA GLY A 645 12.37 -41.28 -6.98
C GLY A 645 11.67 -39.94 -7.14
N ASP A 646 10.97 -39.52 -6.11
CA ASP A 646 10.33 -38.22 -6.04
C ASP A 646 11.36 -37.12 -5.79
N PHE A 647 11.15 -35.95 -6.37
CA PHE A 647 11.98 -34.78 -6.13
C PHE A 647 11.19 -33.65 -5.50
N PHE A 648 11.75 -33.02 -4.47
CA PHE A 648 11.25 -31.77 -3.89
C PHE A 648 12.42 -30.85 -3.54
N GLY A 649 12.46 -29.65 -4.08
CA GLY A 649 13.51 -28.68 -3.78
C GLY A 649 13.59 -27.52 -4.76
N GLU A 650 14.57 -26.68 -4.53
CA GLU A 650 14.81 -25.50 -5.36
C GLU A 650 15.59 -25.84 -6.63
N VAL A 651 15.16 -25.23 -7.72
CA VAL A 651 15.85 -25.22 -9.02
C VAL A 651 16.15 -23.78 -9.40
N TYR A 652 17.36 -23.54 -9.86
CA TYR A 652 17.89 -22.23 -10.19
C TYR A 652 18.14 -22.13 -11.69
N LEU A 653 17.79 -21.01 -12.30
CA LEU A 653 18.21 -20.69 -13.66
C LEU A 653 19.35 -19.67 -13.59
N TRP A 654 20.56 -20.13 -13.87
CA TRP A 654 21.76 -19.32 -13.89
C TRP A 654 22.03 -18.77 -15.28
N VAL A 655 22.51 -17.52 -15.34
CA VAL A 655 22.91 -16.83 -16.57
C VAL A 655 24.41 -16.61 -16.58
N PHE A 656 25.01 -16.83 -17.75
CA PHE A 656 26.45 -16.80 -17.96
C PHE A 656 26.84 -15.97 -19.19
N SER A 657 28.02 -15.36 -19.14
CA SER A 657 28.72 -14.80 -20.31
C SER A 657 29.80 -15.73 -20.83
N ALA A 658 29.99 -15.79 -22.14
CA ALA A 658 31.10 -16.50 -22.73
C ALA A 658 32.43 -15.78 -22.48
N THR A 659 33.48 -16.51 -22.14
CA THR A 659 34.83 -16.00 -21.94
C THR A 659 35.82 -16.81 -22.83
N ASN A 660 37.05 -16.35 -22.96
CA ASN A 660 38.09 -17.08 -23.70
C ASN A 660 38.44 -18.45 -23.09
N TYR A 661 38.03 -18.72 -21.86
CA TYR A 661 38.35 -19.93 -21.10
C TYR A 661 37.10 -20.71 -20.66
N GLY A 662 35.92 -20.39 -21.18
CA GLY A 662 34.63 -21.01 -20.80
C GLY A 662 33.53 -20.00 -20.52
N TYR A 663 32.83 -20.19 -19.43
CA TYR A 663 31.70 -19.34 -19.03
C TYR A 663 31.94 -18.71 -17.67
N SER A 664 31.56 -17.43 -17.52
CA SER A 664 31.57 -16.72 -16.26
C SER A 664 30.12 -16.46 -15.80
N THR A 665 29.81 -16.78 -14.55
CA THR A 665 28.48 -16.55 -13.96
C THR A 665 28.22 -15.07 -13.83
N ILE A 666 27.03 -14.62 -14.28
CA ILE A 666 26.53 -13.26 -14.11
C ILE A 666 25.61 -13.20 -12.90
N GLY A 667 24.68 -14.17 -12.80
CA GLY A 667 23.67 -14.23 -11.74
C GLY A 667 22.63 -15.30 -12.03
N SER A 668 21.56 -15.34 -11.24
CA SER A 668 20.42 -16.23 -11.46
C SER A 668 19.12 -15.45 -11.48
N LEU A 669 18.15 -15.97 -12.21
CA LEU A 669 16.75 -15.59 -12.01
C LEU A 669 16.25 -16.15 -10.67
N PRO A 670 15.11 -15.65 -10.15
CA PRO A 670 14.48 -16.18 -8.94
C PRO A 670 14.34 -17.72 -9.02
N SER A 671 14.72 -18.40 -7.94
CA SER A 671 14.60 -19.86 -7.85
C SER A 671 13.12 -20.28 -7.80
N GLN A 672 12.86 -21.52 -8.22
CA GLN A 672 11.54 -22.14 -8.11
C GLN A 672 11.63 -23.37 -7.21
N VAL A 673 10.72 -23.46 -6.23
CA VAL A 673 10.51 -24.69 -5.47
C VAL A 673 9.57 -25.56 -6.26
N ILE A 674 10.00 -26.79 -6.60
CA ILE A 674 9.24 -27.71 -7.43
C ILE A 674 9.11 -29.09 -6.76
N TYR A 675 8.02 -29.76 -7.03
CA TYR A 675 7.83 -31.17 -6.74
C TYR A 675 7.62 -31.96 -8.05
N ILE A 676 8.31 -33.06 -8.19
CA ILE A 676 8.16 -33.96 -9.35
C ILE A 676 8.05 -35.40 -8.83
N GLU A 677 6.93 -36.04 -9.11
CA GLU A 677 6.73 -37.44 -8.81
C GLU A 677 7.64 -38.32 -9.69
N ASN A 678 8.09 -39.46 -9.15
CA ASN A 678 8.95 -40.40 -9.84
C ASN A 678 8.46 -40.76 -11.25
N GLY A 679 9.31 -40.56 -12.24
CA GLY A 679 9.03 -40.83 -13.67
C GLY A 679 8.04 -39.85 -14.31
N LYS A 680 7.69 -38.74 -13.64
CA LYS A 680 6.88 -37.66 -14.21
C LYS A 680 7.75 -36.47 -14.63
N SER A 681 7.13 -35.56 -15.38
CA SER A 681 7.73 -34.28 -15.77
C SER A 681 6.78 -33.14 -15.49
N ILE A 682 7.35 -31.96 -15.25
CA ILE A 682 6.61 -30.69 -15.12
C ILE A 682 7.26 -29.63 -16.03
N SER A 683 6.47 -28.67 -16.46
CA SER A 683 6.95 -27.47 -17.15
C SER A 683 6.80 -26.26 -16.23
N LYS A 684 7.86 -25.46 -16.14
CA LYS A 684 7.89 -24.23 -15.33
C LYS A 684 8.49 -23.07 -16.14
N ILE A 685 8.02 -21.87 -15.82
CA ILE A 685 8.55 -20.62 -16.39
C ILE A 685 9.43 -19.96 -15.35
N PHE A 686 10.68 -19.72 -15.69
CA PHE A 686 11.63 -18.92 -14.91
C PHE A 686 11.65 -17.52 -15.51
N SER A 687 11.31 -16.51 -14.72
CA SER A 687 11.25 -15.12 -15.19
C SER A 687 11.89 -14.17 -14.18
N GLY A 688 12.39 -13.05 -14.69
CA GLY A 688 12.96 -11.99 -13.87
C GLY A 688 13.78 -10.99 -14.68
N ALA A 689 14.20 -9.91 -14.03
CA ALA A 689 15.09 -8.91 -14.58
C ALA A 689 16.55 -9.22 -14.24
N MET A 690 17.43 -8.94 -15.19
CA MET A 690 18.90 -8.95 -14.99
C MET A 690 19.52 -7.68 -15.60
N PRO A 691 19.39 -6.53 -14.93
CA PRO A 691 19.85 -5.23 -15.44
C PRO A 691 21.35 -5.15 -15.72
N SER A 692 22.15 -6.04 -15.11
CA SER A 692 23.60 -6.16 -15.31
C SER A 692 23.98 -6.68 -16.69
N LEU A 693 23.03 -7.18 -17.49
CA LEU A 693 23.29 -7.67 -18.84
C LEU A 693 23.45 -6.50 -19.82
N THR A 694 24.43 -6.61 -20.68
CA THR A 694 24.80 -5.57 -21.67
C THR A 694 24.07 -5.81 -22.98
N GLU A 695 23.50 -4.75 -23.55
CA GLU A 695 22.85 -4.76 -24.85
C GLU A 695 23.78 -5.19 -25.98
N GLY A 696 23.25 -5.91 -26.95
CA GLY A 696 23.99 -6.44 -28.08
C GLY A 696 24.89 -7.64 -27.75
N VAL A 697 24.97 -8.05 -26.49
CA VAL A 697 25.83 -9.17 -26.03
C VAL A 697 25.02 -10.46 -25.96
N GLN A 698 25.65 -11.55 -26.38
CA GLN A 698 25.11 -12.91 -26.29
C GLN A 698 25.46 -13.53 -24.95
N TYR A 699 24.45 -14.09 -24.29
CA TYR A 699 24.53 -14.82 -23.03
C TYR A 699 23.98 -16.23 -23.20
N CYS A 700 24.15 -17.06 -22.18
CA CYS A 700 23.46 -18.33 -22.10
C CYS A 700 22.93 -18.58 -20.69
N ALA A 701 21.88 -19.39 -20.61
CA ALA A 701 21.25 -19.79 -19.36
C ALA A 701 21.27 -21.32 -19.24
N ALA A 702 21.28 -21.80 -17.99
CA ALA A 702 21.14 -23.20 -17.68
C ALA A 702 20.49 -23.43 -16.33
N LEU A 703 19.82 -24.54 -16.19
CA LEU A 703 19.17 -24.95 -14.93
C LEU A 703 20.16 -25.71 -14.04
N TYR A 704 20.04 -25.44 -12.74
CA TYR A 704 20.87 -26.06 -11.71
C TYR A 704 20.03 -26.48 -10.50
N ARG A 705 20.45 -27.57 -9.87
CA ARG A 705 20.09 -27.97 -8.51
C ARG A 705 21.35 -27.88 -7.65
N GLY A 706 21.40 -26.89 -6.77
CA GLY A 706 22.65 -26.59 -6.06
C GLY A 706 23.81 -26.35 -7.04
N SER A 707 24.83 -27.21 -7.01
CA SER A 707 25.97 -27.17 -7.96
C SER A 707 25.81 -28.12 -9.16
N SER A 708 24.72 -28.92 -9.22
CA SER A 708 24.52 -29.90 -10.27
C SER A 708 23.81 -29.28 -11.47
N TYR A 709 24.39 -29.45 -12.64
CA TYR A 709 23.87 -29.01 -13.93
C TYR A 709 22.71 -29.92 -14.39
N LEU A 710 21.59 -29.31 -14.81
CA LEU A 710 20.37 -30.03 -15.15
C LEU A 710 19.97 -29.95 -16.63
N SER A 711 20.45 -28.93 -17.38
CA SER A 711 20.00 -28.68 -18.74
C SER A 711 21.11 -28.37 -19.68
N ASP A 712 20.90 -28.51 -20.97
CA ASP A 712 21.76 -27.88 -22.00
C ASP A 712 21.68 -26.35 -21.90
N LEU A 713 22.69 -25.67 -22.49
CA LEU A 713 22.74 -24.21 -22.51
C LEU A 713 21.69 -23.64 -23.47
N CYS A 714 20.86 -22.73 -22.98
CA CYS A 714 19.96 -21.93 -23.79
C CYS A 714 20.62 -20.58 -24.10
N TYR A 715 20.86 -20.28 -25.36
CA TYR A 715 21.51 -19.04 -25.79
C TYR A 715 20.50 -17.97 -26.11
N PHE A 716 20.79 -16.74 -25.68
CA PHE A 716 20.01 -15.55 -25.99
C PHE A 716 20.92 -14.33 -26.11
N LYS A 717 20.44 -13.30 -26.83
CA LYS A 717 21.14 -12.03 -27.02
C LYS A 717 20.26 -10.92 -26.52
N ILE A 718 20.80 -10.03 -25.68
CA ILE A 718 20.09 -8.86 -25.24
C ILE A 718 19.89 -7.90 -26.42
N GLY A 719 18.67 -7.42 -26.58
CA GLY A 719 18.33 -6.44 -27.60
C GLY A 719 19.17 -5.17 -27.44
N GLU A 720 19.56 -4.58 -28.55
CA GLU A 720 20.05 -3.21 -28.52
C GLU A 720 18.82 -2.32 -28.34
N THR A 721 18.82 -1.46 -27.32
CA THR A 721 17.86 -0.34 -27.28
C THR A 721 18.15 0.50 -28.51
N SER A 722 17.41 0.28 -29.57
CA SER A 722 17.47 1.20 -30.68
C SER A 722 16.94 2.54 -30.12
N SER A 723 17.85 3.48 -29.84
CA SER A 723 17.53 4.88 -30.07
C SER A 723 16.80 4.88 -31.40
N ILE A 724 15.60 5.47 -31.45
CA ILE A 724 14.82 5.59 -32.69
C ILE A 724 15.58 6.50 -33.64
N ASP A 725 16.65 5.97 -34.22
CA ASP A 725 17.28 6.44 -35.40
C ASP A 725 16.87 5.47 -36.51
N HIS A 726 15.90 5.90 -37.31
CA HIS A 726 15.50 5.35 -38.57
C HIS A 726 15.50 3.82 -38.66
N ILE A 727 14.34 3.22 -38.42
CA ILE A 727 14.02 1.98 -39.12
C ILE A 727 13.91 2.37 -40.61
N GLU A 728 14.95 2.20 -41.38
CA GLU A 728 14.84 1.94 -42.81
C GLU A 728 14.16 0.57 -42.97
N THR A 729 12.85 0.50 -42.65
CA THR A 729 12.02 -0.53 -43.23
C THR A 729 11.87 -0.11 -44.69
N GLY A 730 12.35 -0.92 -45.58
CA GLY A 730 12.15 -0.77 -47.03
C GLY A 730 10.70 -0.87 -47.49
N ASN A 731 9.76 -0.39 -46.66
CA ASN A 731 8.35 -0.33 -46.91
C ASN A 731 7.97 1.08 -47.33
N ARG A 732 7.79 1.22 -48.65
CA ARG A 732 7.31 2.45 -49.28
C ARG A 732 5.86 2.71 -48.90
N ILE A 733 5.54 3.97 -48.48
CA ILE A 733 4.16 4.41 -48.33
C ILE A 733 3.53 4.48 -49.70
N VAL A 734 2.48 3.71 -49.95
CA VAL A 734 1.77 3.67 -51.24
C VAL A 734 0.59 4.63 -51.28
N SER A 735 0.02 5.01 -50.13
CA SER A 735 -1.01 6.06 -50.08
C SER A 735 -1.07 6.74 -48.73
N ARG A 736 -1.48 8.02 -48.72
CA ARG A 736 -1.82 8.81 -47.56
C ARG A 736 -3.25 9.35 -47.64
N GLN A 737 -3.94 9.31 -46.54
CA GLN A 737 -5.25 9.95 -46.40
C GLN A 737 -5.24 10.81 -45.15
N TYR A 738 -5.84 11.99 -45.25
CA TYR A 738 -5.88 12.97 -44.17
C TYR A 738 -7.31 13.16 -43.70
N TYR A 739 -7.51 13.25 -42.39
CA TYR A 739 -8.78 13.53 -41.77
C TYR A 739 -8.63 14.64 -40.72
N SER A 740 -9.62 15.51 -40.62
CA SER A 740 -9.68 16.48 -39.51
C SER A 740 -9.80 15.76 -38.17
N PRO A 741 -9.53 16.41 -37.03
CA PRO A 741 -9.76 15.85 -35.72
C PRO A 741 -11.20 15.40 -35.46
N THR A 742 -12.15 15.91 -36.24
CA THR A 742 -13.57 15.55 -36.21
C THR A 742 -13.94 14.40 -37.16
N GLY A 743 -12.93 13.77 -37.81
CA GLY A 743 -13.14 12.61 -38.68
C GLY A 743 -13.55 12.93 -40.15
N ILE A 744 -13.54 14.18 -40.56
CA ILE A 744 -13.85 14.59 -41.94
C ILE A 744 -12.60 14.39 -42.80
N LYS A 745 -12.73 13.64 -43.93
CA LYS A 745 -11.63 13.45 -44.88
C LYS A 745 -11.26 14.76 -45.56
N VAL A 746 -9.97 15.10 -45.58
CA VAL A 746 -9.42 16.31 -46.18
C VAL A 746 -8.50 15.92 -47.33
N SER A 747 -8.65 16.57 -48.47
CA SER A 747 -7.74 16.37 -49.60
C SER A 747 -6.38 17.00 -49.29
N GLU A 748 -5.31 16.35 -49.77
CA GLU A 748 -3.93 16.81 -49.55
C GLU A 748 -3.66 18.23 -50.12
N ASP A 749 -4.35 18.58 -51.19
CA ASP A 749 -4.19 19.88 -51.87
C ASP A 749 -4.73 21.07 -51.08
N ILE A 750 -5.65 20.82 -50.14
CA ILE A 750 -6.30 21.87 -49.33
C ILE A 750 -5.94 21.82 -47.85
N LEU A 751 -4.91 21.04 -47.50
CA LEU A 751 -4.39 20.99 -46.12
C LEU A 751 -3.89 22.38 -45.70
N GLN A 752 -4.28 22.82 -44.51
CA GLN A 752 -3.78 24.00 -43.82
C GLN A 752 -2.92 23.61 -42.64
N SER A 753 -2.15 24.55 -42.10
CA SER A 753 -1.40 24.29 -40.84
C SER A 753 -2.37 23.90 -39.72
N GLY A 754 -2.17 22.73 -39.12
CA GLY A 754 -3.07 22.17 -38.09
C GLY A 754 -2.80 20.71 -37.79
N MET A 755 -3.62 20.17 -36.89
CA MET A 755 -3.55 18.76 -36.49
C MET A 755 -4.50 17.92 -37.37
N TYR A 756 -3.99 16.80 -37.88
CA TYR A 756 -4.73 15.85 -38.70
C TYR A 756 -4.49 14.42 -38.23
N ILE A 757 -5.49 13.55 -38.44
CA ILE A 757 -5.34 12.10 -38.40
C ILE A 757 -4.86 11.69 -39.78
N VAL A 758 -3.70 11.06 -39.87
CA VAL A 758 -3.09 10.60 -41.12
C VAL A 758 -3.12 9.08 -41.15
N ILE A 759 -3.73 8.52 -42.23
CA ILE A 759 -3.73 7.09 -42.50
C ILE A 759 -2.74 6.83 -43.65
N GLU A 760 -1.68 6.10 -43.34
CA GLU A 760 -0.62 5.72 -44.28
C GLU A 760 -0.76 4.22 -44.58
N SER A 761 -0.94 3.85 -45.85
CA SER A 761 -0.93 2.46 -46.30
C SER A 761 0.44 2.14 -46.88
N MET A 762 1.02 1.05 -46.43
CA MET A 762 2.36 0.58 -46.82
C MET A 762 2.28 -0.45 -47.93
N GLU A 763 3.35 -0.64 -48.69
CA GLU A 763 3.42 -1.60 -49.80
C GLU A 763 3.22 -3.05 -49.36
N ASN A 764 3.54 -3.36 -48.09
CA ASN A 764 3.30 -4.69 -47.50
C ASN A 764 1.88 -4.92 -46.98
N GLY A 765 0.92 -3.97 -47.25
CA GLY A 765 -0.46 -4.03 -46.78
C GLY A 765 -0.71 -3.55 -45.35
N GLN A 766 0.33 -3.15 -44.62
CA GLN A 766 0.18 -2.55 -43.29
C GLN A 766 -0.43 -1.16 -43.38
N VAL A 767 -1.33 -0.83 -42.46
CA VAL A 767 -1.96 0.50 -42.36
C VAL A 767 -1.53 1.12 -41.02
N ILE A 768 -0.94 2.30 -41.09
CA ILE A 768 -0.54 3.08 -39.92
C ILE A 768 -1.45 4.27 -39.78
N ILE A 769 -2.06 4.43 -38.62
CA ILE A 769 -2.92 5.58 -38.29
C ILE A 769 -2.18 6.42 -37.26
N SER A 770 -1.91 7.67 -37.57
CA SER A 770 -1.17 8.58 -36.69
C SER A 770 -1.80 9.97 -36.64
N LYS A 771 -1.60 10.68 -35.52
CA LYS A 771 -1.97 12.08 -35.38
C LYS A 771 -0.74 12.93 -35.69
N LYS A 772 -0.78 13.75 -36.75
CA LYS A 772 0.36 14.55 -37.18
C LYS A 772 0.01 16.04 -37.22
N SER A 773 0.94 16.88 -36.79
CA SER A 773 0.87 18.31 -37.02
C SER A 773 1.44 18.60 -38.41
N ILE A 774 0.68 19.30 -39.25
CA ILE A 774 1.11 19.72 -40.58
C ILE A 774 1.34 21.25 -40.53
N THR A 775 2.54 21.66 -40.91
CA THR A 775 2.93 23.05 -41.02
C THR A 775 3.16 23.32 -42.53
N ARG A 776 2.39 24.20 -43.12
CA ARG A 776 2.58 24.68 -44.48
C ARG A 776 2.93 26.16 -44.50
#